data_ab38d278043725585c212f70e4852a6a
#
_entry.id   ab38d278043725585c212f70e4852a6a
#
_cell.length_a   1.000
_cell.length_b   1.000
_cell.length_c   1.000
_cell.angle_alpha   90.00
_cell.angle_beta   90.00
_cell.angle_gamma   90.00
#
_symmetry.space_group_name_H-M   'P 1'
#
loop_
_entity.id
_entity.type
_entity.pdbx_description
1 polymer ?
#
loop_
_entity_poly.entity_id
_entity_poly.type
_entity_poly.pdbx_seq_one_letter_code
_entity_poly.pdbx_strand_id
1 'polypeptide(L)'
;MPSSTPSRAARYCAFVSRHAGLILIATLLIFAGSAGLASRLELRTAISELLPSDDPGVVALEKTQKRLGDMSLLLIGIRSPDRQANLRYADALTEKLRELPKATVDLAAYNIRDLRQFFEKNKWLYVSEQDLETIRDRLRSEISKRKNPLLVDLSDEDEESVDSMRQRLTKEDKLGGRFPDGVFSNDDGTYVWIAALPPGGILVEHGGEGIYQAAERLIRENDPHTYNPQMTAYIGGPVATAIASRAAVERDILSVTITCLVIVALSIALYFRSARSLPLIATSAVVGTVMAFAVAELAFGYVNSSTAFLGSIIVGNGINYAIILMSRYEENRAAGVHTFEAMERAIAGVARGTGVAAVCASAAYATLMLTKFRGFFQFGVMAAFGVLFCWALTFTVLPAIFFLLDRRQVAKKQKQRAPLSLNFLGRWIDRRPRAISLTAIALTLFCCYGLLHFIGAPFEYDFRKLNANLESTQTAREFNQSMESLFGRWPSPTIILADDIREVEAIRAGIWRNDQSEHVMGQIITINDILPGTAEAQQRKLAFLHEIRKLTHDPALESASEKERKQIEQIDIPASLRVLAPEDVPPLIRRPFTEVDGSIGRVVLVYPVEKNLSVWNGRDLLRIARVLQYIPLPEFHKTLATSGSAVVFAGMIRSVLHDGPLATGASLAVVLLFSFLIMRPRSAALAAIATLLVGVVWMVGIAGTAAVKITFLNFIALPITFGIGAEYGLNVAQRYRDDHDMIRAVGATGAAVALCSWTTIVGYGSLLAASNRALRGFGLMAILGEVSCLSAALLALPAVILWRSRRRQHAQSTKTT
;
A
#
# COMPACT_ATOMS: atom_id res chain seq x y z
N MET A 1 -36.16 -57.88 11.26
CA MET A 1 -34.97 -57.05 11.36
C MET A 1 -34.64 -56.56 9.96
N PRO A 2 -34.78 -55.30 9.58
CA PRO A 2 -34.35 -54.85 8.29
C PRO A 2 -32.84 -54.58 8.35
N SER A 3 -32.07 -55.25 7.50
CA SER A 3 -30.66 -54.98 7.24
C SER A 3 -30.55 -53.64 6.53
N SER A 4 -30.57 -52.53 7.31
CA SER A 4 -30.25 -51.22 6.77
C SER A 4 -28.77 -51.13 6.45
N THR A 5 -28.41 -51.05 5.17
CA THR A 5 -27.07 -50.71 4.76
C THR A 5 -26.60 -49.48 5.50
N PRO A 6 -25.42 -49.55 6.14
CA PRO A 6 -24.91 -48.41 6.96
C PRO A 6 -24.86 -47.12 6.14
N SER A 7 -25.33 -46.04 6.74
CA SER A 7 -25.33 -44.71 6.10
C SER A 7 -23.94 -44.34 5.58
N ARG A 8 -23.83 -43.47 4.56
CA ARG A 8 -22.53 -42.96 4.08
C ARG A 8 -21.72 -42.34 5.22
N ALA A 9 -22.39 -41.60 6.13
CA ALA A 9 -21.78 -41.00 7.31
C ALA A 9 -21.27 -42.04 8.30
N ALA A 10 -22.02 -43.15 8.54
CA ALA A 10 -21.59 -44.25 9.40
C ALA A 10 -20.32 -44.93 8.86
N ARG A 11 -20.25 -45.18 7.54
CA ARG A 11 -19.04 -45.74 6.90
C ARG A 11 -17.86 -44.83 7.02
N TYR A 12 -18.06 -43.54 6.84
CA TYR A 12 -17.01 -42.52 6.97
C TYR A 12 -16.51 -42.44 8.44
N CYS A 13 -17.42 -42.37 9.43
CA CYS A 13 -17.05 -42.37 10.84
C CYS A 13 -16.29 -43.63 11.26
N ALA A 14 -16.71 -44.82 10.76
CA ALA A 14 -16.01 -46.07 11.00
C ALA A 14 -14.58 -46.05 10.42
N PHE A 15 -14.41 -45.51 9.21
CA PHE A 15 -13.07 -45.34 8.59
C PHE A 15 -12.21 -44.42 9.43
N VAL A 16 -12.70 -43.21 9.77
CA VAL A 16 -11.95 -42.24 10.56
C VAL A 16 -11.63 -42.78 11.96
N SER A 17 -12.56 -43.46 12.61
CA SER A 17 -12.33 -44.09 13.93
C SER A 17 -11.26 -45.15 13.88
N ARG A 18 -11.24 -45.98 12.81
CA ARG A 18 -10.22 -47.05 12.64
C ARG A 18 -8.83 -46.48 12.40
N HIS A 19 -8.72 -45.37 11.64
CA HIS A 19 -7.45 -44.80 11.23
C HIS A 19 -7.13 -43.49 11.98
N ALA A 20 -7.77 -43.18 13.09
CA ALA A 20 -7.65 -41.92 13.79
C ALA A 20 -6.19 -41.55 14.15
N GLY A 21 -5.40 -42.50 14.62
CA GLY A 21 -3.97 -42.26 14.92
C GLY A 21 -3.17 -41.89 13.68
N LEU A 22 -3.40 -42.58 12.58
CA LEU A 22 -2.67 -42.33 11.31
C LEU A 22 -3.06 -40.95 10.73
N ILE A 23 -4.35 -40.57 10.80
CA ILE A 23 -4.83 -39.25 10.37
C ILE A 23 -4.14 -38.15 11.17
N LEU A 24 -4.01 -38.28 12.49
CA LEU A 24 -3.36 -37.28 13.32
C LEU A 24 -1.85 -37.18 13.07
N ILE A 25 -1.17 -38.31 12.89
CA ILE A 25 0.26 -38.33 12.53
C ILE A 25 0.46 -37.66 11.17
N ALA A 26 -0.34 -38.01 10.15
CA ALA A 26 -0.27 -37.41 8.84
C ALA A 26 -0.54 -35.89 8.93
N THR A 27 -1.53 -35.46 9.71
CA THR A 27 -1.81 -34.03 9.93
C THR A 27 -0.63 -33.31 10.59
N LEU A 28 0.03 -33.94 11.57
CA LEU A 28 1.20 -33.38 12.24
C LEU A 28 2.38 -33.23 11.26
N LEU A 29 2.61 -34.23 10.42
CA LEU A 29 3.67 -34.18 9.39
C LEU A 29 3.36 -33.10 8.34
N ILE A 30 2.13 -33.00 7.86
CA ILE A 30 1.69 -31.93 6.95
C ILE A 30 1.85 -30.56 7.60
N PHE A 31 1.47 -30.42 8.87
CA PHE A 31 1.65 -29.17 9.61
C PHE A 31 3.12 -28.78 9.72
N ALA A 32 4.00 -29.71 10.12
CA ALA A 32 5.42 -29.47 10.25
C ALA A 32 6.07 -29.08 8.92
N GLY A 33 5.74 -29.81 7.84
CA GLY A 33 6.20 -29.47 6.48
C GLY A 33 5.69 -28.11 6.00
N SER A 34 4.41 -27.83 6.22
CA SER A 34 3.80 -26.53 5.86
C SER A 34 4.37 -25.38 6.68
N ALA A 35 4.64 -25.58 7.98
CA ALA A 35 5.26 -24.60 8.84
C ALA A 35 6.72 -24.32 8.41
N GLY A 36 7.46 -25.36 8.01
CA GLY A 36 8.80 -25.19 7.45
C GLY A 36 8.82 -24.42 6.13
N LEU A 37 7.82 -24.60 5.26
CA LEU A 37 7.67 -23.78 4.05
C LEU A 37 7.25 -22.36 4.40
N ALA A 38 6.24 -22.18 5.22
CA ALA A 38 5.74 -20.86 5.61
C ALA A 38 6.80 -20.00 6.32
N SER A 39 7.76 -20.61 7.03
CA SER A 39 8.85 -19.88 7.69
C SER A 39 9.90 -19.31 6.71
N ARG A 40 9.86 -19.70 5.44
CA ARG A 40 10.74 -19.17 4.38
C ARG A 40 10.16 -17.96 3.68
N LEU A 41 8.85 -17.69 3.86
CA LEU A 41 8.16 -16.58 3.20
C LEU A 41 8.79 -15.24 3.57
N GLU A 42 9.14 -14.48 2.55
CA GLU A 42 9.59 -13.09 2.67
C GLU A 42 8.39 -12.14 2.68
N LEU A 43 8.45 -11.13 3.56
CA LEU A 43 7.47 -10.04 3.55
C LEU A 43 7.98 -8.88 2.70
N ARG A 44 7.32 -8.64 1.56
CA ARG A 44 7.64 -7.53 0.66
C ARG A 44 6.60 -6.41 0.83
N THR A 45 7.08 -5.22 1.21
CA THR A 45 6.21 -4.08 1.52
C THR A 45 6.20 -3.01 0.44
N ALA A 46 7.04 -3.14 -0.60
CA ALA A 46 7.09 -2.19 -1.69
C ALA A 46 5.77 -2.15 -2.48
N ILE A 47 5.31 -0.95 -2.80
CA ILE A 47 4.04 -0.75 -3.52
C ILE A 47 4.10 -1.33 -4.94
N SER A 48 5.28 -1.30 -5.57
CA SER A 48 5.52 -1.92 -6.89
C SER A 48 5.24 -3.41 -6.92
N GLU A 49 5.42 -4.12 -5.79
CA GLU A 49 5.13 -5.56 -5.65
C GLU A 49 3.63 -5.89 -5.72
N LEU A 50 2.79 -4.89 -5.67
CA LEU A 50 1.34 -5.04 -5.80
C LEU A 50 0.89 -5.05 -7.26
N LEU A 51 1.69 -4.51 -8.19
CA LEU A 51 1.41 -4.48 -9.63
C LEU A 51 1.96 -5.71 -10.35
N PRO A 52 1.45 -6.06 -11.55
CA PRO A 52 2.00 -7.13 -12.37
C PRO A 52 3.48 -6.91 -12.71
N SER A 53 4.26 -8.00 -12.78
CA SER A 53 5.68 -7.91 -13.16
C SER A 53 5.91 -7.49 -14.62
N ASP A 54 4.91 -7.71 -15.44
CA ASP A 54 4.88 -7.32 -16.86
C ASP A 54 4.28 -5.91 -17.08
N ASP A 55 3.86 -5.23 -16.01
CA ASP A 55 3.43 -3.83 -16.10
C ASP A 55 4.61 -2.96 -16.57
N PRO A 56 4.43 -2.20 -17.66
CA PRO A 56 5.52 -1.38 -18.22
C PRO A 56 6.14 -0.41 -17.22
N GLY A 57 5.35 0.11 -16.27
CA GLY A 57 5.84 0.98 -15.21
C GLY A 57 6.71 0.22 -14.19
N VAL A 58 6.37 -1.03 -13.87
CA VAL A 58 7.17 -1.89 -12.98
C VAL A 58 8.48 -2.28 -13.67
N VAL A 59 8.43 -2.73 -14.93
CA VAL A 59 9.63 -3.07 -15.71
C VAL A 59 10.57 -1.87 -15.85
N ALA A 60 10.02 -0.68 -16.10
CA ALA A 60 10.80 0.55 -16.17
C ALA A 60 11.39 0.92 -14.79
N LEU A 61 10.66 0.68 -13.68
CA LEU A 61 11.17 0.90 -12.34
C LEU A 61 12.33 -0.03 -12.01
N GLU A 62 12.20 -1.31 -12.27
CA GLU A 62 13.29 -2.29 -12.09
C GLU A 62 14.53 -1.94 -12.92
N LYS A 63 14.33 -1.51 -14.18
CA LYS A 63 15.42 -1.03 -15.03
C LYS A 63 16.11 0.19 -14.44
N THR A 64 15.32 1.13 -13.90
CA THR A 64 15.83 2.34 -13.26
C THR A 64 16.64 1.99 -12.02
N GLN A 65 16.11 1.12 -11.16
CA GLN A 65 16.80 0.66 -9.95
C GLN A 65 18.10 -0.10 -10.28
N LYS A 66 18.10 -0.94 -11.31
CA LYS A 66 19.32 -1.66 -11.73
C LYS A 66 20.41 -0.72 -12.26
N ARG A 67 20.03 0.37 -12.93
CA ARG A 67 21.01 1.31 -13.55
C ARG A 67 21.46 2.42 -12.60
N LEU A 68 20.58 2.96 -11.78
CA LEU A 68 20.89 4.07 -10.85
C LEU A 68 21.13 3.63 -9.41
N GLY A 69 20.71 2.41 -9.05
CA GLY A 69 20.69 1.95 -7.67
C GLY A 69 19.56 2.58 -6.84
N ASP A 70 19.69 2.50 -5.53
CA ASP A 70 18.75 3.13 -4.60
C ASP A 70 19.07 4.63 -4.48
N MET A 71 18.17 5.47 -4.98
CA MET A 71 18.24 6.93 -4.90
C MET A 71 17.44 7.48 -3.70
N SER A 72 17.02 6.62 -2.79
CA SER A 72 16.27 7.04 -1.60
C SER A 72 17.17 7.85 -0.65
N LEU A 73 16.70 9.02 -0.30
CA LEU A 73 17.43 9.96 0.56
C LEU A 73 17.17 9.67 2.04
N LEU A 74 18.23 9.56 2.84
CA LEU A 74 18.16 9.66 4.29
C LEU A 74 18.36 11.11 4.70
N LEU A 75 17.47 11.65 5.50
CA LEU A 75 17.55 13.00 6.02
C LEU A 75 17.73 12.97 7.52
N ILE A 76 18.73 13.73 8.03
CA ILE A 76 18.91 13.90 9.46
C ILE A 76 18.63 15.36 9.79
N GLY A 77 17.56 15.63 10.52
CA GLY A 77 17.20 16.96 10.98
C GLY A 77 17.77 17.22 12.38
N ILE A 78 18.45 18.32 12.51
CA ILE A 78 19.05 18.81 13.75
C ILE A 78 18.26 20.04 14.16
N ARG A 79 17.79 20.07 15.41
CA ARG A 79 17.00 21.17 15.93
C ARG A 79 17.53 21.63 17.25
N SER A 80 17.87 22.92 17.36
CA SER A 80 18.05 23.65 18.60
C SER A 80 17.87 25.15 18.38
N PRO A 81 17.69 25.98 19.42
CA PRO A 81 17.63 27.44 19.25
C PRO A 81 18.99 28.07 18.91
N ASP A 82 20.10 27.35 19.10
CA ASP A 82 21.46 27.84 18.80
C ASP A 82 21.91 27.37 17.41
N ARG A 83 21.87 28.28 16.44
CA ARG A 83 22.31 28.01 15.07
C ARG A 83 23.76 27.57 14.98
N GLN A 84 24.67 28.17 15.78
CA GLN A 84 26.08 27.80 15.71
C GLN A 84 26.33 26.38 16.25
N ALA A 85 25.60 25.98 17.31
CA ALA A 85 25.64 24.63 17.81
C ALA A 85 25.09 23.64 16.77
N ASN A 86 23.99 23.99 16.09
CA ASN A 86 23.42 23.18 15.01
C ASN A 86 24.43 22.95 13.88
N LEU A 87 25.14 24.00 13.45
CA LEU A 87 26.15 23.90 12.38
C LEU A 87 27.36 23.07 12.80
N ARG A 88 27.89 23.25 14.03
CA ARG A 88 28.99 22.43 14.54
C ARG A 88 28.63 20.95 14.63
N TYR A 89 27.42 20.66 15.11
CA TYR A 89 26.96 19.27 15.17
C TYR A 89 26.76 18.68 13.77
N ALA A 90 26.17 19.45 12.84
CA ALA A 90 25.95 19.02 11.47
C ALA A 90 27.30 18.73 10.74
N ASP A 91 28.30 19.56 10.99
CA ASP A 91 29.64 19.38 10.43
C ASP A 91 30.29 18.09 10.96
N ALA A 92 30.35 17.94 12.28
CA ALA A 92 30.92 16.76 12.94
C ALA A 92 30.22 15.45 12.52
N LEU A 93 28.90 15.47 12.45
CA LEU A 93 28.13 14.28 12.07
C LEU A 93 28.29 13.95 10.58
N THR A 94 28.36 14.98 9.72
CA THR A 94 28.59 14.80 8.27
C THR A 94 29.98 14.24 7.99
N GLU A 95 31.01 14.68 8.70
CA GLU A 95 32.35 14.12 8.55
C GLU A 95 32.36 12.64 8.94
N LYS A 96 31.81 12.27 10.07
CA LYS A 96 31.70 10.86 10.50
C LYS A 96 30.90 10.01 9.51
N LEU A 97 29.84 10.57 8.90
CA LEU A 97 29.09 9.88 7.84
C LEU A 97 29.94 9.65 6.59
N ARG A 98 30.80 10.60 6.22
CA ARG A 98 31.74 10.51 5.08
C ARG A 98 32.88 9.52 5.32
N GLU A 99 33.26 9.30 6.57
CA GLU A 99 34.30 8.30 6.95
C GLU A 99 33.79 6.86 6.84
N LEU A 100 32.45 6.67 6.79
CA LEU A 100 31.87 5.34 6.60
C LEU A 100 32.25 4.75 5.25
N PRO A 101 32.33 3.39 5.17
CA PRO A 101 32.60 2.74 3.89
C PRO A 101 31.64 3.20 2.80
N LYS A 102 32.15 3.40 1.58
CA LYS A 102 31.34 3.75 0.40
C LYS A 102 30.20 2.77 0.12
N ALA A 103 30.32 1.54 0.65
CA ALA A 103 29.24 0.55 0.63
C ALA A 103 28.09 0.87 1.59
N THR A 104 28.24 1.83 2.50
CA THR A 104 27.19 2.25 3.46
C THR A 104 26.67 3.65 3.14
N VAL A 105 27.57 4.60 2.86
CA VAL A 105 27.23 5.99 2.53
C VAL A 105 28.01 6.41 1.30
N ASP A 106 27.33 6.73 0.22
CA ASP A 106 27.94 7.23 -1.00
C ASP A 106 28.23 8.74 -0.89
N LEU A 107 27.26 9.49 -0.39
CA LEU A 107 27.33 10.93 -0.24
C LEU A 107 26.66 11.39 1.05
N ALA A 108 27.28 12.34 1.77
CA ALA A 108 26.66 13.07 2.87
C ALA A 108 27.01 14.54 2.78
N ALA A 109 26.00 15.41 2.91
CA ALA A 109 26.17 16.86 2.86
C ALA A 109 25.08 17.58 3.68
N TYR A 110 25.46 18.68 4.34
CA TYR A 110 24.54 19.61 5.01
C TYR A 110 24.57 21.01 4.39
N ASN A 111 25.42 21.21 3.37
CA ASN A 111 25.61 22.49 2.70
C ASN A 111 25.93 22.34 1.20
N ILE A 112 25.86 23.45 0.49
CA ILE A 112 26.17 23.56 -0.93
C ILE A 112 27.48 24.38 -1.19
N ARG A 113 28.42 24.37 -0.25
CA ARG A 113 29.66 25.17 -0.40
C ARG A 113 30.46 24.80 -1.65
N ASP A 114 30.69 23.52 -1.88
CA ASP A 114 31.41 23.02 -3.05
C ASP A 114 30.72 23.43 -4.35
N LEU A 115 29.38 23.44 -4.34
CA LEU A 115 28.59 23.88 -5.48
C LEU A 115 28.74 25.38 -5.74
N ARG A 116 28.66 26.21 -4.68
CA ARG A 116 28.89 27.65 -4.81
C ARG A 116 30.29 27.96 -5.35
N GLN A 117 31.32 27.30 -4.81
CA GLN A 117 32.69 27.47 -5.28
C GLN A 117 32.83 27.08 -6.76
N PHE A 118 32.16 25.99 -7.17
CA PHE A 118 32.14 25.58 -8.58
C PHE A 118 31.50 26.64 -9.49
N PHE A 119 30.32 27.17 -9.13
CA PHE A 119 29.68 28.21 -9.93
C PHE A 119 30.44 29.54 -9.91
N GLU A 120 30.93 29.96 -8.76
CA GLU A 120 31.74 31.18 -8.68
C GLU A 120 33.01 31.09 -9.52
N LYS A 121 33.71 29.97 -9.49
CA LYS A 121 34.90 29.73 -10.30
C LYS A 121 34.60 29.76 -11.79
N ASN A 122 33.46 29.25 -12.20
CA ASN A 122 33.10 29.03 -13.59
C ASN A 122 32.03 30.03 -14.11
N LYS A 123 31.62 31.01 -13.30
CA LYS A 123 30.49 31.92 -13.59
C LYS A 123 30.51 32.51 -15.00
N TRP A 124 31.71 32.87 -15.52
CA TRP A 124 31.85 33.43 -16.82
C TRP A 124 31.47 32.51 -17.99
N LEU A 125 31.54 31.21 -17.81
CA LEU A 125 31.09 30.25 -18.82
C LEU A 125 29.57 30.20 -18.92
N TYR A 126 28.86 30.60 -17.86
CA TYR A 126 27.38 30.62 -17.87
C TYR A 126 26.78 31.87 -18.48
N VAL A 127 27.60 32.89 -18.74
CA VAL A 127 27.20 34.08 -19.50
C VAL A 127 26.87 33.71 -20.95
N SER A 128 25.83 34.33 -21.53
CA SER A 128 25.44 34.06 -22.92
C SER A 128 26.54 34.50 -23.91
N GLU A 129 26.64 33.85 -25.08
CA GLU A 129 27.61 34.24 -26.12
C GLU A 129 27.38 35.69 -26.55
N GLN A 130 26.14 36.15 -26.65
CA GLN A 130 25.75 37.52 -27.03
C GLN A 130 26.20 38.56 -25.99
N ASP A 131 26.06 38.24 -24.68
CA ASP A 131 26.54 39.14 -23.63
C ASP A 131 28.06 39.24 -23.61
N LEU A 132 28.77 38.09 -23.81
CA LEU A 132 30.24 38.10 -23.94
C LEU A 132 30.70 38.91 -25.14
N GLU A 133 30.01 38.81 -26.27
CA GLU A 133 30.30 39.62 -27.45
C GLU A 133 30.11 41.11 -27.18
N THR A 134 29.00 41.46 -26.52
CA THR A 134 28.71 42.83 -26.12
C THR A 134 29.79 43.39 -25.19
N ILE A 135 30.24 42.62 -24.20
CA ILE A 135 31.33 43.03 -23.28
C ILE A 135 32.62 43.23 -24.06
N ARG A 136 33.01 42.30 -24.94
CA ARG A 136 34.19 42.39 -25.78
C ARG A 136 34.20 43.68 -26.62
N ASP A 137 33.08 43.92 -27.35
CA ASP A 137 32.99 45.03 -28.30
C ASP A 137 32.99 46.39 -27.58
N ARG A 138 32.37 46.50 -26.41
CA ARG A 138 32.46 47.67 -25.55
C ARG A 138 33.88 47.94 -25.09
N LEU A 139 34.57 46.89 -24.58
CA LEU A 139 35.99 47.06 -24.18
C LEU A 139 36.85 47.50 -25.36
N ARG A 140 36.66 46.95 -26.56
CA ARG A 140 37.33 47.34 -27.77
C ARG A 140 37.05 48.80 -28.15
N SER A 141 35.77 49.21 -28.11
CA SER A 141 35.36 50.58 -28.38
C SER A 141 36.05 51.58 -27.43
N GLU A 142 35.99 51.28 -26.11
CA GLU A 142 36.61 52.10 -25.08
C GLU A 142 38.12 52.19 -25.25
N ILE A 143 38.82 51.13 -25.55
CA ILE A 143 40.23 51.09 -25.82
C ILE A 143 40.57 51.93 -27.10
N SER A 144 39.74 51.77 -28.15
CA SER A 144 39.93 52.49 -29.41
C SER A 144 39.73 54.01 -29.26
N LYS A 145 38.67 54.42 -28.49
CA LYS A 145 38.42 55.82 -28.14
C LYS A 145 39.64 56.45 -27.41
N ARG A 146 40.25 55.71 -26.51
CA ARG A 146 41.44 56.19 -25.75
C ARG A 146 42.71 56.16 -26.53
N LYS A 147 42.92 55.26 -27.47
CA LYS A 147 44.04 55.21 -28.37
C LYS A 147 43.94 56.26 -29.50
N ASN A 148 42.69 56.65 -29.88
CA ASN A 148 42.43 57.64 -30.90
C ASN A 148 41.33 58.60 -30.50
N PRO A 149 41.63 59.77 -29.85
CA PRO A 149 40.67 60.73 -29.33
C PRO A 149 39.78 61.41 -30.37
N LEU A 150 40.07 61.23 -31.69
CA LEU A 150 39.32 61.78 -32.80
C LEU A 150 38.17 60.91 -33.29
N LEU A 151 38.01 59.76 -32.75
CA LEU A 151 36.82 58.85 -33.04
C LEU A 151 35.57 59.37 -32.32
N VAL A 152 34.66 59.93 -33.10
CA VAL A 152 33.34 60.32 -32.65
C VAL A 152 32.40 59.12 -32.78
N ASP A 153 31.81 58.70 -31.60
CA ASP A 153 30.86 57.63 -31.58
C ASP A 153 29.50 58.16 -32.09
N LEU A 154 28.98 57.54 -33.12
CA LEU A 154 27.67 57.87 -33.71
C LEU A 154 26.56 56.91 -33.30
N SER A 155 26.81 56.01 -32.31
CA SER A 155 25.83 55.07 -31.81
C SER A 155 25.13 55.60 -30.55
N ASP A 156 23.95 56.16 -30.74
CA ASP A 156 22.96 56.46 -29.70
C ASP A 156 22.24 55.17 -29.26
N GLU A 157 22.95 54.13 -28.84
CA GLU A 157 22.28 52.97 -28.29
C GLU A 157 22.25 53.05 -26.73
N ASP A 158 21.09 52.95 -26.20
CA ASP A 158 20.81 52.95 -24.76
C ASP A 158 21.85 52.12 -23.98
N GLU A 159 22.61 52.79 -23.11
CA GLU A 159 23.62 52.17 -22.23
C GLU A 159 22.97 51.23 -21.23
N GLU A 160 22.71 49.99 -21.63
CA GLU A 160 22.39 48.95 -20.66
C GLU A 160 23.62 48.72 -19.78
N SER A 161 23.55 49.15 -18.54
CA SER A 161 24.63 49.15 -17.56
C SER A 161 25.10 47.69 -17.29
N VAL A 162 26.41 47.50 -17.06
CA VAL A 162 27.02 46.25 -16.58
C VAL A 162 26.29 45.77 -15.31
N ASP A 163 25.74 46.70 -14.54
CA ASP A 163 24.95 46.40 -13.34
C ASP A 163 23.58 45.79 -13.67
N SER A 164 22.95 46.13 -14.80
CA SER A 164 21.69 45.48 -15.22
C SER A 164 21.88 44.06 -15.71
N MET A 165 23.02 43.84 -16.37
CA MET A 165 23.49 42.52 -16.78
C MET A 165 23.85 41.64 -15.57
N ARG A 166 24.50 42.20 -14.56
CA ARG A 166 24.79 41.54 -13.29
C ARG A 166 23.51 41.20 -12.53
N GLN A 167 22.53 42.09 -12.49
CA GLN A 167 21.23 41.83 -11.86
C GLN A 167 20.45 40.70 -12.55
N ARG A 168 20.59 40.53 -13.88
CA ARG A 168 20.02 39.38 -14.59
C ARG A 168 20.72 38.07 -14.20
N LEU A 169 22.04 38.04 -14.17
CA LEU A 169 22.84 36.89 -13.75
C LEU A 169 22.58 36.49 -12.30
N THR A 170 22.37 37.47 -11.41
CA THR A 170 22.04 37.23 -10.00
C THR A 170 20.58 36.76 -9.81
N LYS A 171 19.64 37.20 -10.68
CA LYS A 171 18.25 36.75 -10.64
C LYS A 171 18.06 35.32 -11.13
N GLU A 172 18.98 34.77 -11.92
CA GLU A 172 18.93 33.39 -12.40
C GLU A 172 19.54 32.38 -11.41
N ASP A 173 20.12 32.82 -10.30
CA ASP A 173 20.58 31.94 -9.23
C ASP A 173 19.42 31.39 -8.41
N LYS A 174 18.71 30.43 -9.02
CA LYS A 174 17.55 29.75 -8.39
C LYS A 174 17.93 28.90 -7.17
N LEU A 175 19.19 28.45 -7.09
CA LEU A 175 19.73 27.66 -5.99
C LEU A 175 20.23 28.54 -4.84
N GLY A 176 20.92 29.65 -5.13
CA GLY A 176 21.40 30.57 -4.12
C GLY A 176 20.28 31.31 -3.38
N GLY A 177 19.16 31.60 -4.07
CA GLY A 177 17.98 32.20 -3.47
C GLY A 177 17.26 31.30 -2.46
N ARG A 178 17.39 29.98 -2.61
CA ARG A 178 16.75 29.00 -1.71
C ARG A 178 17.58 28.69 -0.46
N PHE A 179 18.90 28.79 -0.56
CA PHE A 179 19.84 28.58 0.54
C PHE A 179 20.81 29.78 0.64
N PRO A 180 20.36 30.92 1.22
CA PRO A 180 21.15 32.15 1.22
C PRO A 180 22.56 31.99 1.80
N ASP A 181 22.65 31.17 2.87
CA ASP A 181 23.93 30.88 3.54
C ASP A 181 24.64 29.62 3.01
N GLY A 182 24.10 28.99 2.00
CA GLY A 182 24.62 27.76 1.45
C GLY A 182 24.45 26.53 2.34
N VAL A 183 23.63 26.60 3.37
CA VAL A 183 23.34 25.52 4.32
C VAL A 183 21.89 25.05 4.14
N PHE A 184 21.63 23.77 4.28
CA PHE A 184 20.27 23.25 4.32
C PHE A 184 19.63 23.60 5.66
N SER A 185 19.17 24.81 5.83
CA SER A 185 18.57 25.33 7.07
C SER A 185 17.32 26.14 6.75
N ASN A 186 16.42 26.24 7.74
CA ASN A 186 15.35 27.23 7.72
C ASN A 186 15.95 28.64 7.92
N ASP A 187 15.14 29.70 7.64
CA ASP A 187 15.56 31.09 7.71
C ASP A 187 16.13 31.48 9.10
N ASP A 188 15.56 30.93 10.16
CA ASP A 188 15.98 31.21 11.54
C ASP A 188 17.18 30.36 12.00
N GLY A 189 17.63 29.39 11.20
CA GLY A 189 18.73 28.47 11.54
C GLY A 189 18.44 27.53 12.71
N THR A 190 17.19 27.46 13.18
CA THR A 190 16.78 26.54 14.25
C THR A 190 16.72 25.08 13.79
N TYR A 191 16.57 24.85 12.50
CA TYR A 191 16.68 23.56 11.86
C TYR A 191 17.85 23.54 10.86
N VAL A 192 18.68 22.50 10.95
CA VAL A 192 19.73 22.19 9.97
C VAL A 192 19.55 20.73 9.52
N TRP A 193 19.73 20.48 8.24
CA TRP A 193 19.50 19.18 7.64
C TRP A 193 20.76 18.60 7.04
N ILE A 194 21.01 17.31 7.29
CA ILE A 194 22.02 16.54 6.59
C ILE A 194 21.30 15.62 5.63
N ALA A 195 21.67 15.66 4.36
CA ALA A 195 21.23 14.75 3.32
C ALA A 195 22.30 13.66 3.13
N ALA A 196 21.92 12.41 3.26
CA ALA A 196 22.79 11.26 3.05
C ALA A 196 22.18 10.29 2.06
N LEU A 197 22.98 9.83 1.10
CA LEU A 197 22.60 8.88 0.06
C LEU A 197 23.27 7.55 0.31
N PRO A 198 22.53 6.42 0.26
CA PRO A 198 23.11 5.10 0.24
C PRO A 198 23.84 4.85 -1.09
N PRO A 199 24.72 3.85 -1.16
CA PRO A 199 25.42 3.52 -2.40
C PRO A 199 24.42 3.08 -3.47
N GLY A 200 24.59 3.59 -4.68
CA GLY A 200 23.86 3.11 -5.84
C GLY A 200 24.38 1.75 -6.28
N GLY A 201 23.51 0.79 -6.58
CA GLY A 201 23.89 -0.42 -7.32
C GLY A 201 23.55 -1.76 -6.72
N ILE A 202 23.01 -1.83 -5.53
CA ILE A 202 22.49 -3.10 -5.01
C ILE A 202 20.97 -2.95 -4.91
N LEU A 203 20.25 -3.76 -5.70
CA LEU A 203 18.84 -4.08 -5.48
C LEU A 203 18.71 -4.73 -4.10
N VAL A 204 18.72 -3.93 -3.06
CA VAL A 204 18.57 -4.46 -1.71
C VAL A 204 17.24 -3.94 -1.20
N GLU A 205 16.30 -4.84 -1.03
CA GLU A 205 15.12 -4.62 -0.19
C GLU A 205 15.49 -4.07 1.21
N HIS A 206 16.77 -4.08 1.53
CA HIS A 206 17.40 -3.64 2.78
C HIS A 206 18.43 -2.50 2.59
N GLY A 207 18.55 -1.90 1.40
CA GLY A 207 19.62 -0.93 1.08
C GLY A 207 19.66 0.31 1.98
N GLY A 208 18.52 0.70 2.51
CA GLY A 208 18.43 1.80 3.47
C GLY A 208 18.69 1.43 4.92
N GLU A 209 18.64 0.14 5.31
CA GLU A 209 18.85 -0.27 6.71
C GLU A 209 20.28 0.01 7.18
N GLY A 210 21.27 -0.26 6.34
CA GLY A 210 22.68 -0.05 6.70
C GLY A 210 22.99 1.42 7.01
N ILE A 211 22.57 2.35 6.15
CA ILE A 211 22.77 3.78 6.36
C ILE A 211 21.93 4.29 7.55
N TYR A 212 20.71 3.77 7.73
CA TYR A 212 19.85 4.14 8.85
C TYR A 212 20.46 3.72 10.20
N GLN A 213 20.88 2.46 10.33
CA GLN A 213 21.53 1.94 11.54
C GLN A 213 22.86 2.64 11.83
N ALA A 214 23.64 2.95 10.78
CA ALA A 214 24.87 3.70 10.93
C ALA A 214 24.59 5.13 11.42
N ALA A 215 23.62 5.83 10.85
CA ALA A 215 23.22 7.17 11.28
C ALA A 215 22.70 7.16 12.73
N GLU A 216 21.88 6.18 13.09
CA GLU A 216 21.36 6.04 14.47
C GLU A 216 22.49 5.76 15.47
N ARG A 217 23.47 4.95 15.10
CA ARG A 217 24.67 4.69 15.92
C ARG A 217 25.49 5.96 16.10
N LEU A 218 25.80 6.66 15.00
CA LEU A 218 26.57 7.89 15.04
C LEU A 218 25.91 8.99 15.86
N ILE A 219 24.58 9.13 15.81
CA ILE A 219 23.83 10.07 16.66
C ILE A 219 23.94 9.69 18.13
N ARG A 220 23.90 8.40 18.47
CA ARG A 220 24.10 7.92 19.86
C ARG A 220 25.53 8.13 20.36
N GLU A 221 26.52 7.88 19.52
CA GLU A 221 27.95 8.05 19.84
C GLU A 221 28.35 9.53 19.93
N ASN A 222 27.64 10.39 19.20
CA ASN A 222 27.84 11.83 19.16
C ASN A 222 26.60 12.53 19.72
N ASP A 223 26.43 12.43 21.06
CA ASP A 223 25.23 12.91 21.74
C ASP A 223 24.98 14.40 21.42
N PRO A 224 23.84 14.76 20.77
CA PRO A 224 23.50 16.13 20.42
C PRO A 224 23.42 17.06 21.66
N HIS A 225 23.07 16.53 22.83
CA HIS A 225 23.00 17.31 24.07
C HIS A 225 24.35 17.87 24.51
N THR A 226 25.49 17.32 24.05
CA THR A 226 26.83 17.84 24.32
C THR A 226 27.10 19.16 23.60
N TYR A 227 26.38 19.43 22.51
CA TYR A 227 26.50 20.67 21.73
C TYR A 227 25.50 21.74 22.20
N ASN A 228 24.30 21.33 22.56
CA ASN A 228 23.29 22.17 23.18
C ASN A 228 22.30 21.32 23.98
N PRO A 229 21.94 21.63 25.24
CA PRO A 229 21.03 20.80 26.05
C PRO A 229 19.64 20.61 25.46
N GLN A 230 19.21 21.50 24.56
CA GLN A 230 17.90 21.41 23.88
C GLN A 230 18.01 20.85 22.47
N MET A 231 19.20 20.41 22.07
CA MET A 231 19.38 19.88 20.73
C MET A 231 18.76 18.51 20.58
N THR A 232 18.01 18.32 19.51
CA THR A 232 17.46 17.03 19.11
C THR A 232 17.89 16.70 17.68
N ALA A 233 18.25 15.44 17.46
CA ALA A 233 18.52 14.91 16.11
C ALA A 233 17.44 13.87 15.77
N TYR A 234 16.87 13.95 14.59
CA TYR A 234 15.82 13.07 14.12
C TYR A 234 16.16 12.55 12.72
N ILE A 235 16.03 11.23 12.54
CA ILE A 235 16.25 10.58 11.24
C ILE A 235 14.90 10.47 10.51
N GLY A 236 14.83 10.99 9.28
CA GLY A 236 13.65 11.00 8.46
C GLY A 236 13.96 10.80 6.97
N GLY A 237 13.03 11.22 6.13
CA GLY A 237 13.12 11.04 4.69
C GLY A 237 12.58 9.68 4.22
N PRO A 238 12.65 9.40 2.90
CA PRO A 238 12.09 8.18 2.31
C PRO A 238 12.61 6.87 2.92
N VAL A 239 13.91 6.78 3.19
CA VAL A 239 14.54 5.60 3.82
C VAL A 239 13.95 5.33 5.20
N ALA A 240 13.93 6.34 6.07
CA ALA A 240 13.39 6.19 7.42
C ALA A 240 11.90 5.85 7.41
N THR A 241 11.14 6.47 6.49
CA THR A 241 9.71 6.18 6.31
C THR A 241 9.46 4.75 5.86
N ALA A 242 10.27 4.22 4.94
CA ALA A 242 10.16 2.84 4.48
C ALA A 242 10.44 1.83 5.62
N ILE A 243 11.51 2.05 6.40
CA ILE A 243 11.87 1.22 7.55
C ILE A 243 10.78 1.27 8.64
N ALA A 244 10.31 2.47 8.98
CA ALA A 244 9.25 2.65 9.98
C ALA A 244 7.93 2.01 9.53
N SER A 245 7.59 2.12 8.24
CA SER A 245 6.39 1.48 7.66
C SER A 245 6.48 -0.04 7.74
N ARG A 246 7.64 -0.62 7.41
CA ARG A 246 7.88 -2.07 7.51
C ARG A 246 7.75 -2.55 8.94
N ALA A 247 8.44 -1.89 9.89
CA ALA A 247 8.37 -2.23 11.30
C ALA A 247 6.94 -2.09 11.87
N ALA A 248 6.18 -1.08 11.42
CA ALA A 248 4.77 -0.93 11.78
C ALA A 248 3.92 -2.09 11.25
N VAL A 249 4.09 -2.51 10.00
CA VAL A 249 3.39 -3.66 9.42
C VAL A 249 3.72 -4.96 10.17
N GLU A 250 4.99 -5.23 10.46
CA GLU A 250 5.41 -6.42 11.20
C GLU A 250 4.81 -6.46 12.62
N ARG A 251 4.81 -5.33 13.32
CA ARG A 251 4.18 -5.20 14.64
C ARG A 251 2.67 -5.37 14.59
N ASP A 252 2.03 -4.77 13.57
CA ASP A 252 0.60 -4.86 13.37
C ASP A 252 0.18 -6.32 13.08
N ILE A 253 0.91 -7.06 12.24
CA ILE A 253 0.64 -8.47 11.94
C ILE A 253 0.60 -9.28 13.24
N LEU A 254 1.61 -9.12 14.09
CA LEU A 254 1.71 -9.87 15.34
C LEU A 254 0.61 -9.48 16.33
N SER A 255 0.42 -8.17 16.58
CA SER A 255 -0.56 -7.68 17.55
C SER A 255 -2.00 -7.96 17.13
N VAL A 256 -2.33 -7.77 15.85
CA VAL A 256 -3.64 -8.06 15.26
C VAL A 256 -3.95 -9.56 15.35
N THR A 257 -2.98 -10.41 15.01
CA THR A 257 -3.15 -11.87 15.04
C THR A 257 -3.35 -12.38 16.47
N ILE A 258 -2.52 -11.95 17.42
CA ILE A 258 -2.66 -12.35 18.83
C ILE A 258 -3.99 -11.89 19.40
N THR A 259 -4.35 -10.63 19.19
CA THR A 259 -5.63 -10.07 19.67
C THR A 259 -6.81 -10.85 19.11
N CYS A 260 -6.81 -11.15 17.81
CA CYS A 260 -7.82 -11.97 17.16
C CYS A 260 -7.92 -13.35 17.82
N LEU A 261 -6.80 -14.07 17.96
CA LEU A 261 -6.76 -15.41 18.54
C LEU A 261 -7.28 -15.43 19.97
N VAL A 262 -6.90 -14.46 20.80
CA VAL A 262 -7.37 -14.38 22.21
C VAL A 262 -8.87 -14.14 22.28
N ILE A 263 -9.41 -13.20 21.52
CA ILE A 263 -10.85 -12.88 21.55
C ILE A 263 -11.67 -14.05 20.98
N VAL A 264 -11.23 -14.66 19.88
CA VAL A 264 -11.86 -15.84 19.29
C VAL A 264 -11.84 -17.01 20.28
N ALA A 265 -10.70 -17.26 20.92
CA ALA A 265 -10.56 -18.33 21.92
C ALA A 265 -11.53 -18.13 23.10
N LEU A 266 -11.59 -16.91 23.63
CA LEU A 266 -12.51 -16.56 24.71
C LEU A 266 -13.97 -16.75 24.29
N SER A 267 -14.34 -16.31 23.09
CA SER A 267 -15.68 -16.41 22.54
C SER A 267 -16.13 -17.86 22.41
N ILE A 268 -15.25 -18.73 21.92
CA ILE A 268 -15.50 -20.18 21.79
C ILE A 268 -15.67 -20.82 23.18
N ALA A 269 -14.77 -20.51 24.12
CA ALA A 269 -14.84 -21.05 25.46
C ALA A 269 -16.14 -20.64 26.18
N LEU A 270 -16.60 -19.41 26.00
CA LEU A 270 -17.86 -18.91 26.54
C LEU A 270 -19.08 -19.59 25.90
N TYR A 271 -19.10 -19.74 24.58
CA TYR A 271 -20.22 -20.33 23.85
C TYR A 271 -20.39 -21.80 24.21
N PHE A 272 -19.32 -22.60 24.15
CA PHE A 272 -19.37 -24.02 24.49
C PHE A 272 -19.33 -24.29 26.01
N ARG A 273 -19.08 -23.24 26.81
CA ARG A 273 -18.93 -23.37 28.28
C ARG A 273 -17.88 -24.40 28.68
N SER A 274 -16.88 -24.60 27.84
CA SER A 274 -15.81 -25.60 28.00
C SER A 274 -14.51 -25.11 27.32
N ALA A 275 -13.46 -24.98 28.11
CA ALA A 275 -12.14 -24.67 27.55
C ALA A 275 -11.55 -25.85 26.72
N ARG A 276 -12.06 -27.07 26.90
CA ARG A 276 -11.56 -28.25 26.16
C ARG A 276 -11.97 -28.23 24.69
N SER A 277 -13.05 -27.56 24.32
CA SER A 277 -13.48 -27.42 22.92
C SER A 277 -12.54 -26.50 22.11
N LEU A 278 -11.84 -25.60 22.78
CA LEU A 278 -10.96 -24.62 22.13
C LEU A 278 -9.83 -25.26 21.29
N PRO A 279 -8.93 -26.08 21.85
CA PRO A 279 -7.86 -26.69 21.05
C PRO A 279 -8.40 -27.59 19.94
N LEU A 280 -9.54 -28.24 20.16
CA LEU A 280 -10.20 -29.09 19.17
C LEU A 280 -10.65 -28.30 17.94
N ILE A 281 -11.33 -27.19 18.17
CA ILE A 281 -11.86 -26.33 17.11
C ILE A 281 -10.71 -25.57 16.43
N ALA A 282 -9.76 -25.07 17.20
CA ALA A 282 -8.64 -24.28 16.67
C ALA A 282 -7.70 -25.10 15.78
N THR A 283 -7.52 -26.39 16.04
CA THR A 283 -6.54 -27.23 15.30
C THR A 283 -6.80 -27.21 13.79
N SER A 284 -8.05 -27.38 13.33
CA SER A 284 -8.36 -27.39 11.89
C SER A 284 -8.11 -26.03 11.24
N ALA A 285 -8.44 -24.94 11.92
CA ALA A 285 -8.24 -23.59 11.41
C ALA A 285 -6.75 -23.21 11.35
N VAL A 286 -5.98 -23.52 12.41
CA VAL A 286 -4.53 -23.21 12.45
C VAL A 286 -3.78 -24.02 11.40
N VAL A 287 -3.99 -25.34 11.33
CA VAL A 287 -3.32 -26.17 10.33
C VAL A 287 -3.69 -25.74 8.92
N GLY A 288 -4.98 -25.47 8.64
CA GLY A 288 -5.44 -25.01 7.34
C GLY A 288 -4.86 -23.67 6.94
N THR A 289 -4.69 -22.74 7.89
CA THR A 289 -4.06 -21.45 7.67
C THR A 289 -2.56 -21.60 7.34
N VAL A 290 -1.83 -22.41 8.11
CA VAL A 290 -0.40 -22.67 7.84
C VAL A 290 -0.21 -23.32 6.47
N MET A 291 -1.12 -24.24 6.08
CA MET A 291 -1.11 -24.81 4.73
C MET A 291 -1.34 -23.75 3.65
N ALA A 292 -2.20 -22.76 3.88
CA ALA A 292 -2.43 -21.68 2.92
C ALA A 292 -1.17 -20.82 2.74
N PHE A 293 -0.42 -20.54 3.81
CA PHE A 293 0.88 -19.87 3.71
C PHE A 293 1.94 -20.75 3.02
N ALA A 294 1.92 -22.07 3.24
CA ALA A 294 2.79 -22.97 2.48
C ALA A 294 2.49 -22.96 0.97
N VAL A 295 1.20 -22.83 0.58
CA VAL A 295 0.83 -22.62 -0.83
C VAL A 295 1.39 -21.30 -1.35
N ALA A 296 1.40 -20.25 -0.55
CA ALA A 296 1.99 -18.96 -0.95
C ALA A 296 3.50 -19.08 -1.21
N GLU A 297 4.22 -19.80 -0.35
CA GLU A 297 5.65 -20.06 -0.57
C GLU A 297 5.90 -20.82 -1.87
N LEU A 298 5.15 -21.89 -2.11
CA LEU A 298 5.30 -22.72 -3.32
C LEU A 298 4.90 -21.99 -4.61
N ALA A 299 3.92 -21.07 -4.52
CA ALA A 299 3.40 -20.37 -5.70
C ALA A 299 4.14 -19.06 -5.98
N PHE A 300 4.62 -18.36 -4.96
CA PHE A 300 5.11 -16.99 -5.08
C PHE A 300 6.47 -16.76 -4.42
N GLY A 301 6.82 -17.50 -3.36
CA GLY A 301 8.04 -17.33 -2.55
C GLY A 301 8.01 -16.11 -1.61
N TYR A 302 6.94 -15.28 -1.65
CA TYR A 302 6.78 -14.10 -0.80
C TYR A 302 5.31 -13.76 -0.55
N VAL A 303 5.07 -12.94 0.45
CA VAL A 303 3.77 -12.29 0.70
C VAL A 303 3.93 -10.77 0.70
N ASN A 304 2.92 -10.08 0.15
CA ASN A 304 2.89 -8.62 0.20
C ASN A 304 2.17 -8.11 1.47
N SER A 305 2.29 -6.82 1.74
CA SER A 305 1.67 -6.18 2.91
C SER A 305 0.15 -6.38 3.00
N SER A 306 -0.54 -6.53 1.85
CA SER A 306 -2.00 -6.75 1.82
C SER A 306 -2.38 -8.19 2.17
N THR A 307 -1.53 -9.17 1.84
CA THR A 307 -1.77 -10.60 2.09
C THR A 307 -1.24 -11.10 3.43
N ALA A 308 -0.32 -10.37 4.04
CA ALA A 308 0.28 -10.75 5.32
C ALA A 308 -0.75 -10.89 6.45
N PHE A 309 -1.82 -10.06 6.42
CA PHE A 309 -2.93 -10.13 7.39
C PHE A 309 -3.96 -11.22 7.12
N LEU A 310 -3.83 -11.94 6.01
CA LEU A 310 -4.79 -12.96 5.60
C LEU A 310 -4.88 -14.13 6.60
N GLY A 311 -3.84 -14.36 7.38
CA GLY A 311 -3.83 -15.38 8.42
C GLY A 311 -4.97 -15.24 9.41
N SER A 312 -5.22 -14.03 9.95
CA SER A 312 -6.34 -13.77 10.87
C SER A 312 -7.70 -13.96 10.20
N ILE A 313 -7.81 -13.61 8.92
CA ILE A 313 -9.03 -13.75 8.13
C ILE A 313 -9.34 -15.23 7.86
N ILE A 314 -8.35 -16.02 7.44
CA ILE A 314 -8.52 -17.47 7.18
C ILE A 314 -8.87 -18.19 8.48
N VAL A 315 -8.22 -17.86 9.61
CA VAL A 315 -8.57 -18.42 10.92
C VAL A 315 -10.00 -18.05 11.29
N GLY A 316 -10.39 -16.79 11.20
CA GLY A 316 -11.74 -16.31 11.53
C GLY A 316 -12.82 -17.00 10.71
N ASN A 317 -12.62 -17.21 9.42
CA ASN A 317 -13.60 -17.87 8.54
C ASN A 317 -13.48 -19.39 8.58
N GLY A 318 -12.28 -19.94 8.65
CA GLY A 318 -12.04 -21.39 8.65
C GLY A 318 -12.52 -22.10 9.89
N ILE A 319 -12.57 -21.39 11.03
CA ILE A 319 -13.06 -21.93 12.29
C ILE A 319 -14.58 -22.19 12.28
N ASN A 320 -15.34 -21.55 11.39
CA ASN A 320 -16.78 -21.63 11.27
C ASN A 320 -17.28 -23.08 11.07
N TYR A 321 -16.59 -23.84 10.24
CA TYR A 321 -16.95 -25.24 9.96
C TYR A 321 -16.84 -26.12 11.21
N ALA A 322 -15.78 -25.89 12.00
CA ALA A 322 -15.55 -26.60 13.24
C ALA A 322 -16.58 -26.21 14.32
N ILE A 323 -16.97 -24.94 14.40
CA ILE A 323 -18.01 -24.45 15.30
C ILE A 323 -19.35 -25.11 14.97
N ILE A 324 -19.76 -25.16 13.70
CA ILE A 324 -21.04 -25.74 13.26
C ILE A 324 -21.05 -27.25 13.53
N LEU A 325 -19.99 -27.98 13.17
CA LEU A 325 -19.87 -29.40 13.42
C LEU A 325 -19.90 -29.71 14.92
N MET A 326 -19.13 -28.98 15.70
CA MET A 326 -19.04 -29.15 17.15
C MET A 326 -20.37 -28.83 17.85
N SER A 327 -21.03 -27.73 17.46
CA SER A 327 -22.33 -27.35 17.99
C SER A 327 -23.37 -28.45 17.77
N ARG A 328 -23.38 -29.06 16.59
CA ARG A 328 -24.29 -30.17 16.28
C ARG A 328 -23.94 -31.46 17.04
N TYR A 329 -22.65 -31.73 17.18
CA TYR A 329 -22.18 -32.85 18.01
C TYR A 329 -22.62 -32.70 19.47
N GLU A 330 -22.39 -31.55 20.08
CA GLU A 330 -22.76 -31.27 21.47
C GLU A 330 -24.30 -31.29 21.68
N GLU A 331 -25.09 -30.81 20.70
CA GLU A 331 -26.55 -30.91 20.72
C GLU A 331 -26.99 -32.40 20.82
N ASN A 332 -26.41 -33.28 20.00
CA ASN A 332 -26.71 -34.71 20.03
C ASN A 332 -26.25 -35.38 21.34
N ARG A 333 -25.06 -34.96 21.85
CA ARG A 333 -24.54 -35.46 23.14
C ARG A 333 -25.41 -35.02 24.32
N ALA A 334 -25.91 -33.80 24.31
CA ALA A 334 -26.82 -33.28 25.33
C ALA A 334 -28.16 -34.02 25.31
N ALA A 335 -28.59 -34.53 24.14
CA ALA A 335 -29.77 -35.41 23.99
C ALA A 335 -29.51 -36.85 24.43
N GLY A 336 -28.32 -37.20 24.94
CA GLY A 336 -27.95 -38.52 25.46
C GLY A 336 -27.45 -39.51 24.42
N VAL A 337 -27.20 -39.07 23.16
CA VAL A 337 -26.71 -39.93 22.08
C VAL A 337 -25.24 -40.31 22.32
N HIS A 338 -24.84 -41.54 22.06
CA HIS A 338 -23.47 -42.03 22.21
C HIS A 338 -22.51 -41.28 21.26
N THR A 339 -21.20 -41.13 21.65
CA THR A 339 -20.19 -40.38 20.95
C THR A 339 -20.14 -40.68 19.45
N PHE A 340 -20.05 -41.95 19.07
CA PHE A 340 -19.98 -42.37 17.67
C PHE A 340 -21.19 -41.95 16.87
N GLU A 341 -22.40 -42.27 17.38
CA GLU A 341 -23.66 -41.94 16.73
C GLU A 341 -23.92 -40.45 16.75
N ALA A 342 -23.53 -39.73 17.79
CA ALA A 342 -23.62 -38.27 17.86
C ALA A 342 -22.76 -37.61 16.77
N MET A 343 -21.54 -38.11 16.53
CA MET A 343 -20.67 -37.61 15.46
C MET A 343 -21.21 -37.97 14.06
N GLU A 344 -21.72 -39.20 13.88
CA GLU A 344 -22.35 -39.62 12.64
C GLU A 344 -23.53 -38.71 12.29
N ARG A 345 -24.45 -38.48 13.25
CA ARG A 345 -25.62 -37.59 13.06
C ARG A 345 -25.17 -36.13 12.80
N ALA A 346 -24.13 -35.68 13.45
CA ALA A 346 -23.56 -34.33 13.25
C ALA A 346 -22.99 -34.17 11.81
N ILE A 347 -22.15 -35.11 11.37
CA ILE A 347 -21.58 -35.09 10.02
C ILE A 347 -22.67 -35.19 8.96
N ALA A 348 -23.62 -36.13 9.11
CA ALA A 348 -24.74 -36.29 8.18
C ALA A 348 -25.57 -35.01 8.03
N GLY A 349 -25.74 -34.26 9.14
CA GLY A 349 -26.59 -33.06 9.19
C GLY A 349 -25.90 -31.82 8.62
N VAL A 350 -24.55 -31.70 8.75
CA VAL A 350 -23.89 -30.43 8.42
C VAL A 350 -22.88 -30.51 7.25
N ALA A 351 -22.31 -31.69 6.93
CA ALA A 351 -21.22 -31.80 5.95
C ALA A 351 -21.61 -31.28 4.57
N ARG A 352 -22.82 -31.52 4.11
CA ARG A 352 -23.29 -31.05 2.81
C ARG A 352 -23.48 -29.55 2.78
N GLY A 353 -24.11 -28.95 3.80
CA GLY A 353 -24.35 -27.51 3.86
C GLY A 353 -23.07 -26.73 3.96
N THR A 354 -22.17 -27.11 4.89
CA THR A 354 -20.87 -26.46 5.07
C THR A 354 -19.94 -26.71 3.90
N GLY A 355 -20.03 -27.86 3.21
CA GLY A 355 -19.25 -28.13 2.02
C GLY A 355 -19.64 -27.21 0.85
N VAL A 356 -20.96 -26.99 0.65
CA VAL A 356 -21.42 -26.00 -0.34
C VAL A 356 -20.92 -24.61 0.02
N ALA A 357 -21.02 -24.22 1.29
CA ALA A 357 -20.54 -22.94 1.78
C ALA A 357 -19.02 -22.77 1.54
N ALA A 358 -18.23 -23.80 1.86
CA ALA A 358 -16.79 -23.79 1.64
C ALA A 358 -16.42 -23.63 0.15
N VAL A 359 -17.12 -24.33 -0.73
CA VAL A 359 -16.91 -24.22 -2.18
C VAL A 359 -17.34 -22.84 -2.69
N CYS A 360 -18.47 -22.30 -2.24
CA CYS A 360 -18.93 -20.97 -2.61
C CYS A 360 -17.95 -19.88 -2.15
N ALA A 361 -17.48 -19.97 -0.89
CA ALA A 361 -16.50 -19.04 -0.35
C ALA A 361 -15.15 -19.14 -1.08
N SER A 362 -14.64 -20.35 -1.30
CA SER A 362 -13.42 -20.58 -2.06
C SER A 362 -13.51 -20.04 -3.49
N ALA A 363 -14.63 -20.29 -4.17
CA ALA A 363 -14.86 -19.80 -5.52
C ALA A 363 -15.00 -18.27 -5.55
N ALA A 364 -15.63 -17.67 -4.54
CA ALA A 364 -15.69 -16.21 -4.39
C ALA A 364 -14.29 -15.60 -4.23
N TYR A 365 -13.44 -16.19 -3.38
CA TYR A 365 -12.04 -15.75 -3.25
C TYR A 365 -11.25 -15.98 -4.54
N ALA A 366 -11.45 -17.10 -5.22
CA ALA A 366 -10.76 -17.42 -6.47
C ALA A 366 -11.06 -16.41 -7.58
N THR A 367 -12.20 -15.69 -7.56
CA THR A 367 -12.47 -14.64 -8.54
C THR A 367 -11.51 -13.46 -8.45
N LEU A 368 -10.86 -13.24 -7.30
CA LEU A 368 -9.81 -12.25 -7.17
C LEU A 368 -8.57 -12.57 -8.02
N MET A 369 -8.42 -13.84 -8.42
CA MET A 369 -7.37 -14.27 -9.37
C MET A 369 -7.60 -13.73 -10.78
N LEU A 370 -8.79 -13.21 -11.10
CA LEU A 370 -9.08 -12.54 -12.38
C LEU A 370 -8.48 -11.14 -12.44
N THR A 371 -8.05 -10.58 -11.30
CA THR A 371 -7.43 -9.26 -11.26
C THR A 371 -5.96 -9.34 -11.64
N LYS A 372 -5.47 -8.33 -12.35
CA LYS A 372 -4.06 -8.20 -12.68
C LYS A 372 -3.21 -7.75 -11.47
N PHE A 373 -3.84 -7.25 -10.43
CA PHE A 373 -3.18 -6.77 -9.23
C PHE A 373 -2.66 -7.94 -8.39
N ARG A 374 -1.34 -8.07 -8.26
CA ARG A 374 -0.68 -9.21 -7.58
C ARG A 374 -1.17 -9.39 -6.14
N GLY A 375 -1.39 -8.29 -5.41
CA GLY A 375 -1.88 -8.38 -4.05
C GLY A 375 -3.21 -9.12 -3.94
N PHE A 376 -4.13 -8.87 -4.88
CA PHE A 376 -5.44 -9.53 -4.90
C PHE A 376 -5.37 -10.95 -5.46
N PHE A 377 -4.52 -11.17 -6.44
CA PHE A 377 -4.26 -12.49 -6.97
C PHE A 377 -3.73 -13.43 -5.87
N GLN A 378 -2.71 -13.01 -5.14
CA GLN A 378 -2.16 -13.79 -4.01
C GLN A 378 -3.21 -14.00 -2.92
N PHE A 379 -3.95 -12.94 -2.56
CA PHE A 379 -5.05 -13.03 -1.60
C PHE A 379 -6.08 -14.07 -2.03
N GLY A 380 -6.50 -14.04 -3.29
CA GLY A 380 -7.47 -14.98 -3.86
C GLY A 380 -7.01 -16.43 -3.77
N VAL A 381 -5.75 -16.71 -4.16
CA VAL A 381 -5.16 -18.05 -4.09
C VAL A 381 -5.11 -18.56 -2.65
N MET A 382 -4.50 -17.78 -1.75
CA MET A 382 -4.31 -18.20 -0.35
C MET A 382 -5.64 -18.41 0.37
N ALA A 383 -6.61 -17.49 0.18
CA ALA A 383 -7.90 -17.58 0.83
C ALA A 383 -8.74 -18.75 0.29
N ALA A 384 -8.74 -18.95 -1.03
CA ALA A 384 -9.48 -20.05 -1.65
C ALA A 384 -9.01 -21.42 -1.15
N PHE A 385 -7.70 -21.67 -1.16
CA PHE A 385 -7.14 -22.92 -0.63
C PHE A 385 -7.26 -23.01 0.88
N GLY A 386 -7.04 -21.93 1.61
CA GLY A 386 -7.12 -21.90 3.07
C GLY A 386 -8.49 -22.32 3.60
N VAL A 387 -9.55 -21.79 3.02
CA VAL A 387 -10.95 -22.16 3.39
C VAL A 387 -11.23 -23.63 3.12
N LEU A 388 -10.81 -24.16 1.96
CA LEU A 388 -10.98 -25.57 1.63
C LEU A 388 -10.20 -26.48 2.57
N PHE A 389 -8.95 -26.11 2.92
CA PHE A 389 -8.14 -26.87 3.87
C PHE A 389 -8.80 -26.87 5.26
N CYS A 390 -9.26 -25.74 5.75
CA CYS A 390 -9.96 -25.64 7.03
C CYS A 390 -11.21 -26.53 7.06
N TRP A 391 -12.01 -26.55 5.98
CA TRP A 391 -13.17 -27.42 5.86
C TRP A 391 -12.77 -28.90 5.85
N ALA A 392 -11.82 -29.30 5.01
CA ALA A 392 -11.38 -30.69 4.90
C ALA A 392 -10.81 -31.21 6.23
N LEU A 393 -9.95 -30.41 6.90
CA LEU A 393 -9.37 -30.75 8.20
C LEU A 393 -10.44 -30.81 9.30
N THR A 394 -11.45 -29.97 9.26
CA THR A 394 -12.56 -30.05 10.22
C THR A 394 -13.26 -31.40 10.19
N PHE A 395 -13.53 -31.95 9.00
CA PHE A 395 -14.23 -33.22 8.88
C PHE A 395 -13.32 -34.44 9.01
N THR A 396 -11.99 -34.28 8.92
CA THR A 396 -11.03 -35.37 9.10
C THR A 396 -10.40 -35.40 10.49
N VAL A 397 -9.83 -34.28 10.92
CA VAL A 397 -9.05 -34.17 12.15
C VAL A 397 -9.94 -34.15 13.40
N LEU A 398 -10.99 -33.33 13.37
CA LEU A 398 -11.87 -33.16 14.55
C LEU A 398 -12.54 -34.49 14.97
N PRO A 399 -13.16 -35.26 14.06
CA PRO A 399 -13.72 -36.59 14.42
C PRO A 399 -12.61 -37.56 14.88
N ALA A 400 -11.41 -37.56 14.26
CA ALA A 400 -10.29 -38.42 14.65
C ALA A 400 -9.85 -38.17 16.10
N ILE A 401 -9.74 -36.89 16.50
CA ILE A 401 -9.39 -36.52 17.87
C ILE A 401 -10.50 -37.03 18.84
N PHE A 402 -11.78 -36.84 18.53
CA PHE A 402 -12.87 -37.28 19.38
C PHE A 402 -12.87 -38.81 19.56
N PHE A 403 -12.72 -39.58 18.49
CA PHE A 403 -12.68 -41.04 18.59
C PHE A 403 -11.46 -41.55 19.36
N LEU A 404 -10.32 -40.87 19.33
CA LEU A 404 -9.17 -41.21 20.14
C LEU A 404 -9.34 -40.88 21.62
N LEU A 405 -9.94 -39.74 21.94
CA LEU A 405 -10.22 -39.31 23.30
C LEU A 405 -11.28 -40.21 23.95
N ASP A 406 -12.31 -40.62 23.20
CA ASP A 406 -13.40 -41.48 23.70
C ASP A 406 -12.90 -42.90 24.03
N ARG A 407 -11.92 -43.44 23.25
CA ARG A 407 -11.28 -44.74 23.59
C ARG A 407 -10.59 -44.73 24.95
N ARG A 408 -10.17 -43.59 25.48
CA ARG A 408 -9.48 -43.42 26.78
C ARG A 408 -10.45 -43.07 27.92
N GLN A 409 -11.69 -42.72 27.64
CA GLN A 409 -12.70 -42.33 28.64
C GLN A 409 -13.85 -43.34 28.71
N VAL A 410 -13.54 -44.57 29.17
CA VAL A 410 -14.60 -45.52 29.60
C VAL A 410 -15.23 -44.97 30.86
N ALA A 411 -16.51 -44.56 30.75
CA ALA A 411 -17.46 -44.30 31.80
C ALA A 411 -17.22 -43.15 32.81
N LYS A 412 -17.29 -41.92 32.37
CA LYS A 412 -17.83 -40.84 33.22
C LYS A 412 -19.03 -40.23 32.54
N LYS A 413 -20.24 -40.41 33.13
CA LYS A 413 -21.46 -39.61 32.79
C LYS A 413 -21.17 -38.15 33.15
N GLN A 414 -20.50 -37.43 32.28
CA GLN A 414 -20.31 -35.99 32.42
C GLN A 414 -21.63 -35.36 31.90
N LYS A 415 -22.36 -34.69 32.76
CA LYS A 415 -23.51 -33.86 32.41
C LYS A 415 -23.02 -32.76 31.47
N GLN A 416 -23.02 -33.02 30.15
CA GLN A 416 -22.63 -32.05 29.15
C GLN A 416 -23.66 -30.93 29.14
N ARG A 417 -23.16 -29.70 29.23
CA ARG A 417 -24.00 -28.51 29.18
C ARG A 417 -24.29 -28.22 27.71
N ALA A 418 -25.55 -28.03 27.32
CA ALA A 418 -25.89 -27.60 25.98
C ALA A 418 -25.24 -26.26 25.64
N PRO A 419 -24.81 -26.05 24.37
CA PRO A 419 -24.32 -24.76 23.91
C PRO A 419 -25.34 -23.64 24.13
N LEU A 420 -24.88 -22.41 24.11
CA LEU A 420 -25.77 -21.23 24.18
C LEU A 420 -26.78 -21.29 23.03
N SER A 421 -28.05 -20.95 23.31
CA SER A 421 -29.09 -20.90 22.27
C SER A 421 -29.75 -19.53 22.18
N LEU A 422 -30.17 -19.15 20.98
CA LEU A 422 -30.94 -17.94 20.71
C LEU A 422 -32.45 -18.16 20.64
N ASN A 423 -32.97 -19.09 21.46
CA ASN A 423 -34.39 -19.38 21.48
C ASN A 423 -35.28 -18.17 21.80
N PHE A 424 -34.75 -17.20 22.56
CA PHE A 424 -35.45 -15.94 22.81
C PHE A 424 -35.68 -15.15 21.52
N LEU A 425 -34.69 -15.15 20.62
CA LEU A 425 -34.75 -14.46 19.32
C LEU A 425 -35.78 -15.15 18.41
N GLY A 426 -35.72 -16.49 18.33
CA GLY A 426 -36.71 -17.27 17.59
C GLY A 426 -38.14 -16.99 18.06
N ARG A 427 -38.38 -16.96 19.39
CA ARG A 427 -39.70 -16.61 19.98
C ARG A 427 -40.13 -15.17 19.69
N TRP A 428 -39.18 -14.23 19.69
CA TRP A 428 -39.47 -12.83 19.37
C TRP A 428 -39.87 -12.66 17.89
N ILE A 429 -39.15 -13.31 16.97
CA ILE A 429 -39.48 -13.32 15.54
C ILE A 429 -40.84 -13.97 15.31
N ASP A 430 -41.12 -15.10 15.97
CA ASP A 430 -42.41 -15.79 15.84
C ASP A 430 -43.58 -14.91 16.32
N ARG A 431 -43.39 -14.15 17.42
CA ARG A 431 -44.43 -13.25 17.94
C ARG A 431 -44.72 -12.06 17.04
N ARG A 432 -43.69 -11.50 16.33
CA ARG A 432 -43.84 -10.23 15.58
C ARG A 432 -43.27 -10.30 14.14
N PRO A 433 -43.65 -11.36 13.36
CA PRO A 433 -43.03 -11.52 12.04
C PRO A 433 -43.37 -10.40 11.05
N ARG A 434 -44.58 -9.79 11.14
CA ARG A 434 -45.02 -8.66 10.30
C ARG A 434 -44.14 -7.40 10.55
N ALA A 435 -43.98 -7.04 11.83
CA ALA A 435 -43.21 -5.85 12.19
C ALA A 435 -41.75 -5.96 11.72
N ILE A 436 -41.11 -7.11 12.00
CA ILE A 436 -39.71 -7.36 11.60
C ILE A 436 -39.57 -7.35 10.07
N SER A 437 -40.52 -7.96 9.33
CA SER A 437 -40.48 -7.95 7.87
C SER A 437 -40.65 -6.54 7.30
N LEU A 438 -41.55 -5.72 7.84
CA LEU A 438 -41.74 -4.33 7.42
C LEU A 438 -40.52 -3.45 7.73
N THR A 439 -39.91 -3.64 8.91
CA THR A 439 -38.67 -2.95 9.28
C THR A 439 -37.52 -3.34 8.32
N ALA A 440 -37.40 -4.63 7.98
CA ALA A 440 -36.39 -5.08 7.01
C ALA A 440 -36.63 -4.47 5.60
N ILE A 441 -37.87 -4.37 5.16
CA ILE A 441 -38.22 -3.71 3.91
C ILE A 441 -37.89 -2.22 3.96
N ALA A 442 -38.29 -1.52 5.03
CA ALA A 442 -37.97 -0.09 5.21
C ALA A 442 -36.44 0.17 5.22
N LEU A 443 -35.69 -0.66 5.94
CA LEU A 443 -34.23 -0.61 5.95
C LEU A 443 -33.64 -0.86 4.54
N THR A 444 -34.19 -1.82 3.79
CA THR A 444 -33.75 -2.09 2.43
C THR A 444 -33.98 -0.88 1.52
N LEU A 445 -35.14 -0.23 1.60
CA LEU A 445 -35.44 0.99 0.85
C LEU A 445 -34.50 2.15 1.22
N PHE A 446 -34.24 2.33 2.51
CA PHE A 446 -33.26 3.32 2.98
C PHE A 446 -31.85 3.01 2.45
N CYS A 447 -31.43 1.76 2.48
CA CYS A 447 -30.13 1.34 1.95
C CYS A 447 -30.06 1.44 0.42
N CYS A 448 -31.18 1.29 -0.31
CA CYS A 448 -31.22 1.58 -1.74
C CYS A 448 -30.93 3.06 -2.04
N TYR A 449 -31.41 3.98 -1.20
CA TYR A 449 -31.04 5.40 -1.32
C TYR A 449 -29.54 5.61 -1.09
N GLY A 450 -28.96 4.99 -0.02
CA GLY A 450 -27.53 5.02 0.25
C GLY A 450 -26.68 4.43 -0.89
N LEU A 451 -27.18 3.36 -1.53
CA LEU A 451 -26.53 2.74 -2.70
C LEU A 451 -26.44 3.70 -3.89
N LEU A 452 -27.50 4.48 -4.17
CA LEU A 452 -27.47 5.49 -5.23
C LEU A 452 -26.43 6.56 -4.95
N HIS A 453 -26.31 6.99 -3.68
CA HIS A 453 -25.30 7.94 -3.27
C HIS A 453 -23.88 7.38 -3.39
N PHE A 454 -23.68 6.11 -3.03
CA PHE A 454 -22.41 5.41 -3.16
C PHE A 454 -21.93 5.30 -4.61
N ILE A 455 -22.84 5.01 -5.56
CA ILE A 455 -22.50 4.88 -6.99
C ILE A 455 -22.02 6.21 -7.57
N GLY A 456 -22.49 7.35 -7.06
CA GLY A 456 -22.13 8.68 -7.54
C GLY A 456 -20.67 9.06 -7.34
N ALA A 457 -20.01 8.59 -6.24
CA ALA A 457 -18.61 8.85 -5.94
C ALA A 457 -17.98 7.71 -5.14
N PRO A 458 -17.83 6.53 -5.74
CA PRO A 458 -17.51 5.32 -5.00
C PRO A 458 -16.06 5.27 -4.50
N PHE A 459 -15.09 5.92 -5.18
CA PHE A 459 -13.66 5.74 -4.94
C PHE A 459 -13.04 6.89 -4.13
N GLU A 460 -12.13 6.57 -3.19
CA GLU A 460 -11.33 7.53 -2.44
C GLU A 460 -10.01 7.79 -3.16
N TYR A 461 -9.85 9.03 -3.62
CA TYR A 461 -8.64 9.47 -4.32
C TYR A 461 -7.60 10.12 -3.38
N ASP A 462 -7.93 10.42 -2.13
CA ASP A 462 -6.98 11.01 -1.18
C ASP A 462 -6.16 9.92 -0.46
N PHE A 463 -4.94 9.69 -0.95
CA PHE A 463 -4.04 8.67 -0.40
C PHE A 463 -3.52 8.98 1.00
N ARG A 464 -3.60 10.25 1.48
CA ARG A 464 -3.28 10.59 2.88
C ARG A 464 -4.18 9.87 3.86
N LYS A 465 -5.42 9.61 3.45
CA LYS A 465 -6.39 8.86 4.25
C LYS A 465 -6.11 7.35 4.31
N LEU A 466 -5.18 6.85 3.52
CA LEU A 466 -4.88 5.42 3.39
C LEU A 466 -3.57 5.03 4.05
N ASN A 467 -2.62 5.97 4.17
CA ASN A 467 -1.32 5.70 4.74
C ASN A 467 -1.37 5.51 6.26
N ALA A 468 -0.38 4.79 6.78
CA ALA A 468 -0.16 4.68 8.21
C ALA A 468 0.11 6.08 8.81
N ASN A 469 -0.39 6.30 10.02
CA ASN A 469 -0.17 7.55 10.74
C ASN A 469 1.26 7.54 11.33
N LEU A 470 2.27 7.61 10.45
CA LEU A 470 3.70 7.65 10.85
C LEU A 470 4.07 8.95 11.56
N GLU A 471 3.23 9.98 11.42
CA GLU A 471 3.33 11.26 12.13
C GLU A 471 2.67 11.23 13.52
N SER A 472 2.85 10.13 14.24
CA SER A 472 2.23 9.97 15.57
C SER A 472 2.82 10.90 16.62
N THR A 473 4.08 11.35 16.44
CA THR A 473 4.75 12.27 17.35
C THR A 473 4.73 13.71 16.84
N GLN A 474 4.69 14.67 17.75
CA GLN A 474 4.77 16.09 17.41
C GLN A 474 6.09 16.39 16.69
N THR A 475 7.18 15.80 17.15
CA THR A 475 8.52 15.94 16.53
C THR A 475 8.53 15.51 15.05
N ALA A 476 7.91 14.36 14.72
CA ALA A 476 7.85 13.89 13.34
C ALA A 476 7.04 14.84 12.43
N ARG A 477 5.96 15.46 12.96
CA ARG A 477 5.16 16.44 12.21
C ARG A 477 5.92 17.73 11.95
N GLU A 478 6.56 18.29 12.98
CA GLU A 478 7.36 19.50 12.86
C GLU A 478 8.52 19.28 11.91
N PHE A 479 9.16 18.11 11.98
CA PHE A 479 10.23 17.71 11.09
C PHE A 479 9.74 17.66 9.63
N ASN A 480 8.65 16.96 9.33
CA ASN A 480 8.11 16.87 7.97
C ASN A 480 7.67 18.24 7.43
N GLN A 481 7.09 19.09 8.25
CA GLN A 481 6.71 20.45 7.85
C GLN A 481 7.94 21.29 7.50
N SER A 482 9.01 21.21 8.30
CA SER A 482 10.27 21.88 8.01
C SER A 482 10.90 21.35 6.73
N MET A 483 10.87 20.06 6.50
CA MET A 483 11.36 19.43 5.28
C MET A 483 10.59 19.93 4.04
N GLU A 484 9.25 19.95 4.09
CA GLU A 484 8.41 20.43 2.99
C GLU A 484 8.65 21.92 2.68
N SER A 485 8.86 22.74 3.71
CA SER A 485 9.16 24.17 3.50
C SER A 485 10.50 24.37 2.81
N LEU A 486 11.51 23.54 3.13
CA LEU A 486 12.86 23.68 2.63
C LEU A 486 13.05 23.04 1.24
N PHE A 487 12.57 21.82 1.05
CA PHE A 487 12.79 21.02 -0.18
C PHE A 487 11.61 21.05 -1.15
N GLY A 488 10.48 21.68 -0.75
CA GLY A 488 9.26 21.75 -1.56
C GLY A 488 8.36 20.52 -1.43
N ARG A 489 7.18 20.57 -2.05
CA ARG A 489 6.17 19.51 -1.99
C ARG A 489 6.52 18.26 -2.80
N TRP A 490 7.46 18.37 -3.73
CA TRP A 490 7.92 17.29 -4.58
C TRP A 490 9.42 17.04 -4.35
N PRO A 491 9.79 16.43 -3.21
CA PRO A 491 11.20 16.24 -2.86
C PRO A 491 11.91 15.24 -3.80
N SER A 492 11.16 14.41 -4.51
CA SER A 492 11.69 13.38 -5.42
C SER A 492 11.14 13.56 -6.82
N PRO A 493 12.02 13.78 -7.84
CA PRO A 493 11.60 13.83 -9.23
C PRO A 493 11.18 12.45 -9.75
N THR A 494 10.38 12.44 -10.81
CA THR A 494 10.26 11.24 -11.64
C THR A 494 11.54 11.09 -12.46
N ILE A 495 12.19 9.92 -12.35
CA ILE A 495 13.45 9.62 -13.04
C ILE A 495 13.13 8.85 -14.31
N ILE A 496 13.59 9.35 -15.45
CA ILE A 496 13.46 8.72 -16.75
C ILE A 496 14.85 8.42 -17.29
N LEU A 497 15.04 7.18 -17.74
CA LEU A 497 16.31 6.72 -18.30
C LEU A 497 16.23 6.58 -19.82
N ALA A 498 17.10 7.29 -20.51
CA ALA A 498 17.37 7.06 -21.91
C ALA A 498 18.22 5.78 -22.11
N ASP A 499 18.04 5.11 -23.21
CA ASP A 499 18.93 4.00 -23.61
C ASP A 499 20.22 4.56 -24.25
N ASP A 500 20.09 5.64 -24.99
CA ASP A 500 21.19 6.35 -25.64
C ASP A 500 21.13 7.85 -25.23
N ILE A 501 22.28 8.48 -25.06
CA ILE A 501 22.39 9.90 -24.74
C ILE A 501 21.69 10.81 -25.77
N ARG A 502 21.65 10.38 -27.03
CA ARG A 502 20.97 11.09 -28.14
C ARG A 502 19.45 11.16 -27.97
N GLU A 503 18.86 10.28 -27.17
CA GLU A 503 17.41 10.24 -26.91
C GLU A 503 16.96 11.27 -25.89
N VAL A 504 17.87 11.84 -25.10
CA VAL A 504 17.56 12.71 -23.96
C VAL A 504 16.71 13.93 -24.39
N GLU A 505 17.12 14.60 -25.46
CA GLU A 505 16.37 15.76 -25.97
C GLU A 505 15.03 15.36 -26.62
N ALA A 506 14.98 14.20 -27.28
CA ALA A 506 13.74 13.66 -27.81
C ALA A 506 12.76 13.28 -26.69
N ILE A 507 13.26 12.74 -25.56
CA ILE A 507 12.46 12.46 -24.36
C ILE A 507 11.89 13.77 -23.80
N ARG A 508 12.72 14.82 -23.65
CA ARG A 508 12.28 16.13 -23.20
C ARG A 508 11.17 16.70 -24.08
N ALA A 509 11.39 16.69 -25.40
CA ALA A 509 10.40 17.16 -26.36
C ALA A 509 9.10 16.32 -26.34
N GLY A 510 9.25 15.01 -26.19
CA GLY A 510 8.12 14.07 -26.05
C GLY A 510 7.27 14.35 -24.81
N ILE A 511 7.89 14.63 -23.67
CA ILE A 511 7.18 14.98 -22.42
C ILE A 511 6.39 16.27 -22.61
N TRP A 512 7.03 17.33 -23.12
CA TRP A 512 6.35 18.62 -23.37
C TRP A 512 5.22 18.48 -24.38
N ARG A 513 5.35 17.61 -25.37
CA ARG A 513 4.28 17.32 -26.34
C ARG A 513 3.09 16.64 -25.67
N ASN A 514 3.34 15.66 -24.81
CA ASN A 514 2.29 14.99 -24.04
C ASN A 514 1.60 15.92 -23.04
N ASP A 515 2.33 16.91 -22.50
CA ASP A 515 1.84 17.83 -21.47
C ASP A 515 1.00 19.01 -22.03
N GLN A 516 0.91 19.17 -23.35
CA GLN A 516 0.16 20.27 -23.97
C GLN A 516 -1.31 20.38 -23.53
N SER A 517 -1.93 19.24 -23.17
CA SER A 517 -3.32 19.21 -22.72
C SER A 517 -3.50 19.21 -21.20
N GLU A 518 -2.50 18.74 -20.47
CA GLU A 518 -2.61 18.51 -19.02
C GLU A 518 -1.98 19.64 -18.18
N HIS A 519 -0.92 20.26 -18.68
CA HIS A 519 -0.18 21.33 -18.00
C HIS A 519 0.21 20.98 -16.56
N VAL A 520 0.78 19.76 -16.39
CA VAL A 520 1.18 19.22 -15.10
C VAL A 520 2.68 19.16 -14.90
N MET A 521 3.50 19.40 -15.94
CA MET A 521 4.95 19.39 -15.85
C MET A 521 5.52 20.79 -15.56
N GLY A 522 6.40 20.86 -14.56
CA GLY A 522 7.05 22.11 -14.15
C GLY A 522 8.44 22.26 -14.71
N GLN A 523 9.34 21.33 -14.39
CA GLN A 523 10.72 21.35 -14.81
C GLN A 523 11.18 19.98 -15.30
N ILE A 524 11.98 19.97 -16.37
CA ILE A 524 12.67 18.80 -16.87
C ILE A 524 14.16 19.14 -16.86
N ILE A 525 14.94 18.42 -16.07
CA ILE A 525 16.35 18.71 -15.82
C ILE A 525 17.20 17.53 -16.29
N THR A 526 18.22 17.83 -17.06
CA THR A 526 19.26 16.91 -17.50
C THR A 526 20.62 17.43 -17.02
N ILE A 527 21.67 16.64 -17.13
CA ILE A 527 23.01 17.10 -16.80
C ILE A 527 23.46 18.28 -17.71
N ASN A 528 22.93 18.33 -18.95
CA ASN A 528 23.24 19.39 -19.90
C ASN A 528 22.69 20.77 -19.47
N ASP A 529 21.62 20.80 -18.66
CA ASP A 529 21.05 22.03 -18.11
C ASP A 529 21.92 22.61 -16.98
N ILE A 530 22.82 21.80 -16.44
CA ILE A 530 23.75 22.17 -15.38
C ILE A 530 25.08 22.66 -16.00
N LEU A 531 25.42 22.13 -17.16
CA LEU A 531 26.60 22.55 -17.90
C LEU A 531 26.34 23.88 -18.60
N PRO A 532 27.38 24.72 -18.84
CA PRO A 532 27.24 26.03 -19.48
C PRO A 532 27.04 25.96 -21.02
N GLY A 533 26.51 24.87 -21.52
CA GLY A 533 26.24 24.56 -22.91
C GLY A 533 27.07 23.40 -23.43
N THR A 534 26.93 23.09 -24.74
CA THR A 534 27.73 22.05 -25.41
C THR A 534 29.21 22.37 -25.40
N ALA A 535 30.05 21.36 -25.61
CA ALA A 535 31.51 21.55 -25.67
C ALA A 535 31.93 22.62 -26.70
N GLU A 536 31.25 22.63 -27.86
CA GLU A 536 31.51 23.62 -28.93
C GLU A 536 31.08 25.02 -28.49
N ALA A 537 29.91 25.16 -27.84
CA ALA A 537 29.46 26.45 -27.31
C ALA A 537 30.42 26.96 -26.21
N GLN A 538 30.89 26.09 -25.34
CA GLN A 538 31.86 26.44 -24.32
C GLN A 538 33.20 26.86 -24.94
N GLN A 539 33.66 26.20 -26.00
CA GLN A 539 34.89 26.60 -26.71
C GLN A 539 34.76 27.98 -27.32
N ARG A 540 33.62 28.32 -27.96
CA ARG A 540 33.36 29.68 -28.46
C ARG A 540 33.37 30.71 -27.32
N LYS A 541 32.69 30.44 -26.21
CA LYS A 541 32.70 31.30 -25.02
C LYS A 541 34.11 31.49 -24.46
N LEU A 542 34.92 30.44 -24.39
CA LEU A 542 36.34 30.55 -23.95
C LEU A 542 37.17 31.43 -24.86
N ALA A 543 36.92 31.41 -26.18
CA ALA A 543 37.60 32.31 -27.11
C ALA A 543 37.25 33.79 -26.81
N PHE A 544 35.95 34.10 -26.60
CA PHE A 544 35.53 35.44 -26.17
C PHE A 544 36.15 35.84 -24.82
N LEU A 545 36.12 34.94 -23.83
CA LEU A 545 36.67 35.21 -22.50
C LEU A 545 38.18 35.45 -22.54
N HIS A 546 38.91 34.71 -23.36
CA HIS A 546 40.35 34.93 -23.54
C HIS A 546 40.63 36.32 -24.14
N GLU A 547 39.82 36.72 -25.12
CA GLU A 547 39.96 38.04 -25.74
C GLU A 547 39.57 39.15 -24.74
N ILE A 548 38.47 39.03 -24.05
CA ILE A 548 38.04 40.00 -23.01
C ILE A 548 39.14 40.15 -21.96
N ARG A 549 39.72 39.06 -21.50
CA ARG A 549 40.81 39.08 -20.53
C ARG A 549 42.05 39.82 -21.07
N LYS A 550 42.37 39.64 -22.33
CA LYS A 550 43.47 40.38 -22.98
C LYS A 550 43.17 41.88 -23.03
N LEU A 551 41.91 42.23 -23.34
CA LEU A 551 41.46 43.62 -23.41
C LEU A 551 41.45 44.28 -22.01
N THR A 552 41.07 43.61 -20.95
CA THR A 552 41.04 44.16 -19.57
C THR A 552 42.45 44.52 -19.06
N HIS A 553 43.50 43.96 -19.66
CA HIS A 553 44.92 44.27 -19.32
C HIS A 553 45.59 45.20 -20.34
N ASP A 554 44.81 45.85 -21.24
CA ASP A 554 45.40 46.81 -22.22
C ASP A 554 45.83 48.07 -21.49
N PRO A 555 47.12 48.54 -21.68
CA PRO A 555 47.65 49.75 -21.02
C PRO A 555 46.77 50.99 -21.23
N ALA A 556 45.98 51.07 -22.31
CA ALA A 556 45.14 52.24 -22.56
C ALA A 556 44.03 52.40 -21.47
N LEU A 557 43.73 51.34 -20.73
CA LEU A 557 42.74 51.36 -19.64
C LEU A 557 43.31 51.91 -18.31
N GLU A 558 44.64 52.09 -18.20
CA GLU A 558 45.24 52.72 -17.01
C GLU A 558 44.76 54.16 -16.85
N SER A 559 44.38 54.83 -17.93
CA SER A 559 43.86 56.21 -17.93
C SER A 559 42.32 56.25 -17.64
N ALA A 560 41.66 55.13 -17.29
CA ALA A 560 40.23 55.05 -16.99
C ALA A 560 39.87 55.81 -15.71
N SER A 561 38.66 56.35 -15.65
CA SER A 561 38.16 56.95 -14.41
C SER A 561 38.09 55.89 -13.31
N GLU A 562 38.10 56.31 -12.05
CA GLU A 562 38.07 55.39 -10.90
C GLU A 562 36.81 54.49 -10.89
N LYS A 563 35.70 55.00 -11.40
CA LYS A 563 34.42 54.23 -11.56
C LYS A 563 34.58 53.14 -12.62
N GLU A 564 35.13 53.45 -13.75
CA GLU A 564 35.37 52.53 -14.86
C GLU A 564 36.41 51.47 -14.49
N ARG A 565 37.49 51.89 -13.79
CA ARG A 565 38.54 51.00 -13.32
C ARG A 565 37.95 49.97 -12.36
N LYS A 566 37.09 50.36 -11.43
CA LYS A 566 36.37 49.43 -10.54
C LYS A 566 35.44 48.49 -11.30
N GLN A 567 34.81 48.93 -12.37
CA GLN A 567 33.97 48.07 -13.23
C GLN A 567 34.82 47.05 -14.00
N ILE A 568 36.00 47.46 -14.51
CA ILE A 568 36.95 46.59 -15.21
C ILE A 568 37.55 45.56 -14.26
N GLU A 569 37.97 45.99 -13.06
CA GLU A 569 38.47 45.09 -12.02
C GLU A 569 37.44 44.01 -11.58
N GLN A 570 36.15 44.31 -11.70
CA GLN A 570 35.11 43.33 -11.45
C GLN A 570 35.01 42.27 -12.54
N ILE A 571 35.57 42.48 -13.74
CA ILE A 571 35.71 41.52 -14.82
C ILE A 571 36.96 40.65 -14.57
N ASP A 572 36.97 39.95 -13.41
CA ASP A 572 38.02 39.00 -13.11
C ASP A 572 37.73 37.66 -13.77
N ILE A 573 38.39 37.38 -14.89
CA ILE A 573 38.27 36.14 -15.66
C ILE A 573 39.44 35.22 -15.31
N PRO A 574 39.22 34.11 -14.61
CA PRO A 574 40.27 33.16 -14.23
C PRO A 574 40.99 32.58 -15.46
N ALA A 575 42.33 32.53 -15.43
CA ALA A 575 43.13 31.86 -16.48
C ALA A 575 42.88 30.34 -16.56
N SER A 576 42.32 29.76 -15.51
CA SER A 576 42.14 28.32 -15.36
C SER A 576 40.81 27.81 -15.95
N LEU A 577 40.03 28.70 -16.64
CA LEU A 577 38.79 28.27 -17.26
C LEU A 577 39.08 27.29 -18.39
N ARG A 578 38.29 26.22 -18.44
CA ARG A 578 38.36 25.21 -19.49
C ARG A 578 36.96 24.68 -19.82
N VAL A 579 36.85 23.94 -20.88
CA VAL A 579 35.59 23.22 -21.16
C VAL A 579 35.28 22.31 -20.00
N LEU A 580 34.06 22.43 -19.47
CA LEU A 580 33.53 21.59 -18.38
C LEU A 580 32.87 20.35 -18.97
N ALA A 581 33.27 19.22 -18.46
CA ALA A 581 32.63 17.93 -18.73
C ALA A 581 31.64 17.57 -17.58
N PRO A 582 30.73 16.64 -17.79
CA PRO A 582 29.82 16.17 -16.73
C PRO A 582 30.52 15.74 -15.44
N GLU A 583 31.75 15.19 -15.56
CA GLU A 583 32.57 14.72 -14.44
C GLU A 583 33.09 15.86 -13.55
N ASP A 584 33.16 17.08 -14.07
CA ASP A 584 33.60 18.27 -13.36
C ASP A 584 32.53 18.83 -12.41
N VAL A 585 31.27 18.45 -12.61
CA VAL A 585 30.13 18.88 -11.79
C VAL A 585 30.26 18.27 -10.37
N PRO A 586 30.06 19.08 -9.32
CA PRO A 586 30.15 18.60 -7.93
C PRO A 586 29.29 17.36 -7.66
N PRO A 587 29.79 16.41 -6.85
CA PRO A 587 29.12 15.12 -6.61
C PRO A 587 27.66 15.23 -6.15
N LEU A 588 27.34 16.24 -5.35
CA LEU A 588 25.99 16.46 -4.83
C LEU A 588 24.94 16.61 -5.95
N ILE A 589 25.29 17.25 -7.04
CA ILE A 589 24.40 17.46 -8.20
C ILE A 589 24.61 16.39 -9.27
N ARG A 590 25.84 15.93 -9.47
CA ARG A 590 26.17 14.92 -10.47
C ARG A 590 25.55 13.55 -10.16
N ARG A 591 25.49 13.19 -8.86
CA ARG A 591 25.08 11.84 -8.43
C ARG A 591 23.72 11.39 -8.98
N PRO A 592 22.66 12.21 -9.00
CA PRO A 592 21.38 11.83 -9.60
C PRO A 592 21.45 11.50 -11.11
N PHE A 593 22.48 11.97 -11.80
CA PHE A 593 22.69 11.75 -13.24
C PHE A 593 23.72 10.67 -13.54
N THR A 594 24.33 10.06 -12.51
CA THR A 594 25.38 9.05 -12.64
C THR A 594 24.81 7.66 -12.45
N GLU A 595 24.97 6.79 -13.43
CA GLU A 595 24.58 5.38 -13.33
C GLU A 595 25.60 4.57 -12.51
N VAL A 596 25.25 3.36 -12.14
CA VAL A 596 26.10 2.45 -11.36
C VAL A 596 27.40 2.10 -12.08
N ASP A 597 27.34 2.02 -13.42
CA ASP A 597 28.52 1.78 -14.26
C ASP A 597 29.42 3.00 -14.46
N GLY A 598 29.07 4.12 -13.81
CA GLY A 598 29.80 5.40 -13.91
C GLY A 598 29.40 6.26 -15.10
N SER A 599 28.54 5.80 -15.99
CA SER A 599 28.07 6.59 -17.14
C SER A 599 27.19 7.75 -16.71
N ILE A 600 27.32 8.90 -17.39
CA ILE A 600 26.59 10.13 -17.08
C ILE A 600 25.92 10.63 -18.36
N GLY A 601 24.74 11.26 -18.22
CA GLY A 601 24.08 11.97 -19.32
C GLY A 601 22.82 11.32 -19.86
N ARG A 602 22.45 10.11 -19.42
CA ARG A 602 21.25 9.40 -19.88
C ARG A 602 20.05 9.54 -18.94
N VAL A 603 20.15 10.34 -17.88
CA VAL A 603 19.10 10.56 -16.89
C VAL A 603 18.38 11.86 -17.15
N VAL A 604 17.05 11.79 -17.12
CA VAL A 604 16.14 12.94 -17.20
C VAL A 604 15.33 12.99 -15.91
N LEU A 605 15.44 14.08 -15.16
CA LEU A 605 14.68 14.35 -13.95
C LEU A 605 13.47 15.21 -14.28
N VAL A 606 12.28 14.76 -13.92
CA VAL A 606 11.04 15.46 -14.23
C VAL A 606 10.32 15.84 -12.94
N TYR A 607 10.06 17.13 -12.78
CA TYR A 607 9.33 17.69 -11.65
C TYR A 607 7.96 18.21 -12.12
N PRO A 608 6.87 17.75 -11.52
CA PRO A 608 5.55 18.32 -11.75
C PRO A 608 5.44 19.78 -11.24
N VAL A 609 4.43 20.51 -11.73
CA VAL A 609 4.12 21.86 -11.25
C VAL A 609 3.76 21.82 -9.77
N GLU A 610 4.41 22.63 -8.93
CA GLU A 610 4.14 22.68 -7.48
C GLU A 610 2.76 23.27 -7.14
N LYS A 611 2.25 24.17 -7.96
CA LYS A 611 0.95 24.84 -7.75
C LYS A 611 -0.20 23.92 -8.20
N ASN A 612 -1.15 23.68 -7.32
CA ASN A 612 -2.41 22.97 -7.57
C ASN A 612 -2.31 21.45 -7.81
N LEU A 613 -1.15 20.83 -7.66
CA LEU A 613 -0.99 19.37 -7.73
C LEU A 613 -0.58 18.79 -6.37
N SER A 614 -1.05 17.58 -6.09
CA SER A 614 -0.71 16.88 -4.86
C SER A 614 -0.31 15.43 -5.15
N VAL A 615 0.85 15.01 -4.64
CA VAL A 615 1.31 13.60 -4.63
C VAL A 615 0.33 12.65 -3.92
N TRP A 616 -0.55 13.21 -3.11
CA TRP A 616 -1.53 12.46 -2.33
C TRP A 616 -2.89 12.35 -3.01
N ASN A 617 -3.12 13.08 -4.11
CA ASN A 617 -4.38 13.06 -4.84
C ASN A 617 -4.28 12.14 -6.05
N GLY A 618 -4.98 11.01 -6.03
CA GLY A 618 -4.99 10.04 -7.11
C GLY A 618 -5.42 10.59 -8.47
N ARG A 619 -6.26 11.64 -8.51
CA ARG A 619 -6.63 12.30 -9.77
C ARG A 619 -5.45 13.04 -10.38
N ASP A 620 -4.66 13.74 -9.56
CA ASP A 620 -3.45 14.42 -10.01
C ASP A 620 -2.39 13.43 -10.46
N LEU A 621 -2.22 12.31 -9.73
CA LEU A 621 -1.32 11.23 -10.12
C LEU A 621 -1.72 10.59 -11.46
N LEU A 622 -3.03 10.43 -11.73
CA LEU A 622 -3.53 9.95 -13.02
C LEU A 622 -3.21 10.92 -14.16
N ARG A 623 -3.29 12.23 -13.92
CA ARG A 623 -2.92 13.26 -14.91
C ARG A 623 -1.42 13.22 -15.21
N ILE A 624 -0.58 13.19 -14.19
CA ILE A 624 0.87 13.07 -14.31
C ILE A 624 1.25 11.79 -15.06
N ALA A 625 0.63 10.65 -14.72
CA ALA A 625 0.89 9.39 -15.37
C ALA A 625 0.47 9.37 -16.85
N ARG A 626 -0.58 10.10 -17.25
CA ARG A 626 -0.95 10.24 -18.68
C ARG A 626 0.14 10.90 -19.51
N VAL A 627 0.84 11.87 -18.93
CA VAL A 627 1.93 12.56 -19.58
C VAL A 627 3.20 11.72 -19.62
N LEU A 628 3.50 11.03 -18.52
CA LEU A 628 4.80 10.38 -18.34
C LEU A 628 4.83 8.91 -18.75
N GLN A 629 3.74 8.14 -18.60
CA GLN A 629 3.76 6.68 -18.72
C GLN A 629 4.33 6.17 -20.05
N TYR A 630 3.99 6.85 -21.16
CA TYR A 630 4.43 6.50 -22.51
C TYR A 630 4.90 7.74 -23.22
N ILE A 631 6.19 7.80 -23.57
CA ILE A 631 6.80 8.90 -24.28
C ILE A 631 7.12 8.44 -25.70
N PRO A 632 6.39 8.94 -26.71
CA PRO A 632 6.71 8.61 -28.10
C PRO A 632 8.02 9.28 -28.52
N LEU A 633 8.91 8.50 -29.10
CA LEU A 633 10.19 8.95 -29.67
C LEU A 633 10.19 8.63 -31.17
N PRO A 634 9.53 9.46 -32.00
CA PRO A 634 9.37 9.18 -33.44
C PRO A 634 10.69 9.03 -34.17
N GLU A 635 11.68 9.85 -33.83
CA GLU A 635 13.03 9.84 -34.43
C GLU A 635 13.77 8.51 -34.20
N PHE A 636 13.40 7.78 -33.13
CA PHE A 636 13.96 6.47 -32.76
C PHE A 636 13.02 5.32 -33.03
N HIS A 637 11.86 5.55 -33.68
CA HIS A 637 10.83 4.57 -34.00
C HIS A 637 10.39 3.73 -32.78
N LYS A 638 10.37 4.32 -31.60
CA LYS A 638 10.00 3.64 -30.34
C LYS A 638 9.13 4.50 -29.43
N THR A 639 8.47 3.83 -28.52
CA THR A 639 7.79 4.47 -27.36
C THR A 639 8.49 4.04 -26.08
N LEU A 640 8.96 4.99 -25.31
CA LEU A 640 9.61 4.74 -24.04
C LEU A 640 8.54 4.62 -22.95
N ALA A 641 8.48 3.47 -22.28
CA ALA A 641 7.73 3.31 -21.05
C ALA A 641 8.54 3.84 -19.88
N THR A 642 7.92 4.61 -19.03
CA THR A 642 8.59 5.22 -17.87
C THR A 642 8.00 4.73 -16.57
N SER A 643 8.70 4.98 -15.50
CA SER A 643 8.30 4.67 -14.13
C SER A 643 8.35 5.91 -13.24
N GLY A 644 7.89 5.70 -12.03
CA GLY A 644 7.88 6.69 -10.96
C GLY A 644 6.66 6.49 -10.07
N SER A 645 6.65 7.10 -8.90
CA SER A 645 5.55 6.96 -7.94
C SER A 645 4.18 7.27 -8.55
N ALA A 646 4.07 8.34 -9.34
CA ALA A 646 2.81 8.71 -10.00
C ALA A 646 2.32 7.64 -11.00
N VAL A 647 3.23 7.03 -11.78
CA VAL A 647 2.89 5.98 -12.75
C VAL A 647 2.44 4.71 -12.06
N VAL A 648 3.16 4.31 -10.99
CA VAL A 648 2.83 3.11 -10.18
C VAL A 648 1.47 3.30 -9.48
N PHE A 649 1.24 4.42 -8.81
CA PHE A 649 -0.06 4.70 -8.16
C PHE A 649 -1.20 4.80 -9.17
N ALA A 650 -0.98 5.41 -10.33
CA ALA A 650 -1.97 5.45 -11.40
C ALA A 650 -2.30 4.05 -11.94
N GLY A 651 -1.30 3.17 -12.04
CA GLY A 651 -1.47 1.75 -12.37
C GLY A 651 -2.39 1.05 -11.37
N MET A 652 -2.15 1.25 -10.06
CA MET A 652 -2.99 0.71 -8.99
C MET A 652 -4.44 1.21 -9.09
N ILE A 653 -4.64 2.52 -9.26
CA ILE A 653 -5.99 3.10 -9.40
C ILE A 653 -6.72 2.49 -10.59
N ARG A 654 -6.06 2.42 -11.75
CA ARG A 654 -6.64 1.85 -12.96
C ARG A 654 -7.00 0.37 -12.80
N SER A 655 -6.11 -0.42 -12.20
CA SER A 655 -6.39 -1.84 -11.94
C SER A 655 -7.61 -1.99 -11.03
N VAL A 656 -7.72 -1.24 -9.95
CA VAL A 656 -8.89 -1.32 -9.06
C VAL A 656 -10.17 -0.86 -9.74
N LEU A 657 -10.14 0.21 -10.52
CA LEU A 657 -11.31 0.74 -11.22
C LEU A 657 -11.78 -0.17 -12.36
N HIS A 658 -10.87 -0.88 -13.01
CA HIS A 658 -11.17 -1.80 -14.11
C HIS A 658 -11.45 -3.21 -13.62
N ASP A 659 -10.55 -3.79 -12.83
CA ASP A 659 -10.61 -5.20 -12.42
C ASP A 659 -11.57 -5.42 -11.24
N GLY A 660 -11.73 -4.39 -10.37
CA GLY A 660 -12.59 -4.47 -9.20
C GLY A 660 -14.04 -4.81 -9.51
N PRO A 661 -14.74 -4.09 -10.41
CA PRO A 661 -16.09 -4.42 -10.82
C PRO A 661 -16.20 -5.80 -11.48
N LEU A 662 -15.19 -6.20 -12.28
CA LEU A 662 -15.15 -7.51 -12.92
C LEU A 662 -15.07 -8.64 -11.88
N ALA A 663 -14.10 -8.56 -10.96
CA ALA A 663 -13.92 -9.56 -9.90
C ALA A 663 -15.16 -9.62 -8.98
N THR A 664 -15.73 -8.47 -8.63
CA THR A 664 -16.94 -8.39 -7.79
C THR A 664 -18.14 -9.01 -8.49
N GLY A 665 -18.37 -8.67 -9.76
CA GLY A 665 -19.47 -9.25 -10.57
C GLY A 665 -19.30 -10.75 -10.79
N ALA A 666 -18.08 -11.20 -11.09
CA ALA A 666 -17.76 -12.63 -11.22
C ALA A 666 -17.97 -13.38 -9.90
N SER A 667 -17.58 -12.80 -8.76
CA SER A 667 -17.79 -13.39 -7.45
C SER A 667 -19.28 -13.58 -7.15
N LEU A 668 -20.09 -12.56 -7.39
CA LEU A 668 -21.53 -12.65 -7.21
C LEU A 668 -22.11 -13.74 -8.13
N ALA A 669 -21.76 -13.72 -9.41
CA ALA A 669 -22.26 -14.69 -10.40
C ALA A 669 -21.91 -16.14 -10.00
N VAL A 670 -20.68 -16.40 -9.58
CA VAL A 670 -20.21 -17.74 -9.17
C VAL A 670 -20.92 -18.20 -7.91
N VAL A 671 -21.06 -17.33 -6.90
CA VAL A 671 -21.79 -17.67 -5.64
C VAL A 671 -23.26 -17.97 -5.93
N LEU A 672 -23.93 -17.16 -6.77
CA LEU A 672 -25.31 -17.40 -7.17
C LEU A 672 -25.46 -18.74 -7.93
N LEU A 673 -24.54 -18.99 -8.88
CA LEU A 673 -24.52 -20.21 -9.68
C LEU A 673 -24.34 -21.45 -8.80
N PHE A 674 -23.32 -21.48 -7.95
CA PHE A 674 -23.06 -22.65 -7.10
C PHE A 674 -24.13 -22.84 -6.03
N SER A 675 -24.66 -21.77 -5.43
CA SER A 675 -25.78 -21.84 -4.52
C SER A 675 -27.01 -22.49 -5.20
N PHE A 676 -27.31 -22.11 -6.45
CA PHE A 676 -28.44 -22.64 -7.21
C PHE A 676 -28.25 -24.07 -7.71
N LEU A 677 -27.04 -24.44 -8.18
CA LEU A 677 -26.74 -25.76 -8.72
C LEU A 677 -26.63 -26.82 -7.64
N ILE A 678 -25.94 -26.50 -6.52
CA ILE A 678 -25.62 -27.52 -5.51
C ILE A 678 -26.77 -27.68 -4.50
N MET A 679 -27.55 -26.62 -4.22
CA MET A 679 -28.68 -26.70 -3.29
C MET A 679 -29.93 -27.28 -3.91
N ARG A 680 -30.50 -28.23 -3.20
CA ARG A 680 -31.85 -28.73 -3.48
C ARG A 680 -32.65 -28.77 -2.15
N PRO A 681 -33.91 -28.33 -2.06
CA PRO A 681 -34.68 -27.79 -3.18
C PRO A 681 -34.31 -26.35 -3.55
N ARG A 682 -34.68 -25.95 -4.77
CA ARG A 682 -34.38 -24.61 -5.32
C ARG A 682 -34.95 -23.46 -4.47
N SER A 683 -36.02 -23.70 -3.71
CA SER A 683 -36.62 -22.69 -2.81
C SER A 683 -35.66 -22.26 -1.69
N ALA A 684 -34.86 -23.18 -1.14
CA ALA A 684 -33.86 -22.87 -0.12
C ALA A 684 -32.70 -22.11 -0.72
N ALA A 685 -32.28 -22.46 -1.96
CA ALA A 685 -31.26 -21.69 -2.70
C ALA A 685 -31.72 -20.24 -2.94
N LEU A 686 -32.95 -20.06 -3.43
CA LEU A 686 -33.54 -18.75 -3.65
C LEU A 686 -33.65 -17.93 -2.37
N ALA A 687 -33.99 -18.57 -1.24
CA ALA A 687 -34.03 -17.89 0.05
C ALA A 687 -32.65 -17.42 0.51
N ALA A 688 -31.63 -18.27 0.37
CA ALA A 688 -30.23 -17.91 0.70
C ALA A 688 -29.70 -16.78 -0.23
N ILE A 689 -29.99 -16.86 -1.54
CA ILE A 689 -29.63 -15.82 -2.51
C ILE A 689 -30.32 -14.48 -2.17
N ALA A 690 -31.61 -14.51 -1.88
CA ALA A 690 -32.34 -13.29 -1.50
C ALA A 690 -31.77 -12.67 -0.22
N THR A 691 -31.40 -13.49 0.76
CA THR A 691 -30.77 -13.05 2.00
C THR A 691 -29.41 -12.40 1.75
N LEU A 692 -28.58 -13.01 0.91
CA LEU A 692 -27.28 -12.45 0.49
C LEU A 692 -27.47 -11.10 -0.16
N LEU A 693 -28.34 -10.98 -1.15
CA LEU A 693 -28.58 -9.73 -1.88
C LEU A 693 -29.08 -8.61 -0.96
N VAL A 694 -29.98 -8.93 -0.02
CA VAL A 694 -30.45 -7.97 0.98
C VAL A 694 -29.29 -7.53 1.89
N GLY A 695 -28.48 -8.47 2.37
CA GLY A 695 -27.31 -8.17 3.20
C GLY A 695 -26.30 -7.26 2.50
N VAL A 696 -26.03 -7.52 1.22
CA VAL A 696 -25.13 -6.70 0.39
C VAL A 696 -25.71 -5.29 0.17
N VAL A 697 -27.00 -5.17 -0.12
CA VAL A 697 -27.65 -3.87 -0.25
C VAL A 697 -27.56 -3.08 1.06
N TRP A 698 -27.74 -3.73 2.20
CA TRP A 698 -27.57 -3.08 3.51
C TRP A 698 -26.12 -2.66 3.74
N MET A 699 -25.14 -3.53 3.45
CA MET A 699 -23.72 -3.21 3.57
C MET A 699 -23.35 -1.97 2.76
N VAL A 700 -23.61 -2.00 1.45
CA VAL A 700 -23.23 -0.90 0.54
C VAL A 700 -24.06 0.36 0.79
N GLY A 701 -25.36 0.20 1.10
CA GLY A 701 -26.23 1.32 1.42
C GLY A 701 -25.81 2.04 2.72
N ILE A 702 -25.46 1.30 3.77
CA ILE A 702 -24.94 1.90 5.03
C ILE A 702 -23.60 2.56 4.75
N ALA A 703 -22.70 1.91 4.00
CA ALA A 703 -21.42 2.51 3.63
C ALA A 703 -21.61 3.83 2.86
N GLY A 704 -22.57 3.88 1.92
CA GLY A 704 -22.90 5.08 1.16
C GLY A 704 -23.46 6.22 2.01
N THR A 705 -24.35 5.92 2.95
CA THR A 705 -24.87 6.95 3.87
C THR A 705 -23.83 7.43 4.87
N ALA A 706 -22.88 6.56 5.27
CA ALA A 706 -21.76 6.90 6.13
C ALA A 706 -20.58 7.55 5.37
N ALA A 707 -20.70 7.82 4.07
CA ALA A 707 -19.67 8.37 3.19
C ALA A 707 -18.35 7.55 3.20
N VAL A 708 -18.45 6.24 3.46
CA VAL A 708 -17.32 5.32 3.36
C VAL A 708 -17.07 4.99 1.90
N LYS A 709 -15.91 5.40 1.38
CA LYS A 709 -15.55 5.21 -0.03
C LYS A 709 -14.73 3.93 -0.25
N ILE A 710 -14.78 3.41 -1.47
CA ILE A 710 -13.92 2.31 -1.91
C ILE A 710 -12.48 2.79 -1.97
N THR A 711 -11.58 1.99 -1.43
CA THR A 711 -10.14 2.16 -1.54
C THR A 711 -9.55 0.97 -2.30
N PHE A 712 -8.27 1.05 -2.64
CA PHE A 712 -7.56 -0.06 -3.30
C PHE A 712 -7.56 -1.36 -2.49
N LEU A 713 -7.82 -1.32 -1.19
CA LEU A 713 -7.83 -2.52 -0.34
C LEU A 713 -9.24 -2.96 0.06
N ASN A 714 -10.15 -2.03 0.40
CA ASN A 714 -11.45 -2.39 0.98
C ASN A 714 -12.47 -2.91 -0.03
N PHE A 715 -12.25 -2.75 -1.35
CA PHE A 715 -13.14 -3.30 -2.37
C PHE A 715 -13.22 -4.83 -2.30
N ILE A 716 -12.15 -5.51 -1.82
CA ILE A 716 -12.10 -6.96 -1.63
C ILE A 716 -13.18 -7.43 -0.65
N ALA A 717 -13.64 -6.56 0.26
CA ALA A 717 -14.70 -6.89 1.20
C ALA A 717 -15.99 -7.35 0.52
N LEU A 718 -16.31 -6.86 -0.69
CA LEU A 718 -17.50 -7.26 -1.44
C LEU A 718 -17.45 -8.73 -1.89
N PRO A 719 -16.44 -9.19 -2.66
CA PRO A 719 -16.31 -10.62 -3.01
C PRO A 719 -16.30 -11.55 -1.79
N ILE A 720 -15.63 -11.12 -0.72
CA ILE A 720 -15.59 -11.88 0.55
C ILE A 720 -16.98 -12.01 1.14
N THR A 721 -17.72 -10.92 1.25
CA THR A 721 -19.09 -10.90 1.79
C THR A 721 -20.04 -11.78 0.99
N PHE A 722 -19.86 -11.88 -0.34
CA PHE A 722 -20.69 -12.78 -1.16
C PHE A 722 -20.47 -14.26 -0.79
N GLY A 723 -19.21 -14.66 -0.58
CA GLY A 723 -18.87 -16.02 -0.19
C GLY A 723 -19.44 -16.41 1.17
N ILE A 724 -19.23 -15.56 2.17
CA ILE A 724 -19.62 -15.85 3.56
C ILE A 724 -21.11 -15.60 3.80
N GLY A 725 -21.65 -14.52 3.26
CA GLY A 725 -23.06 -14.13 3.47
C GLY A 725 -24.06 -15.17 2.93
N ALA A 726 -23.70 -15.90 1.88
CA ALA A 726 -24.52 -17.00 1.37
C ALA A 726 -24.63 -18.14 2.38
N GLU A 727 -23.57 -18.43 3.16
CA GLU A 727 -23.52 -19.51 4.17
C GLU A 727 -24.57 -19.33 5.25
N TYR A 728 -24.80 -18.13 5.72
CA TYR A 728 -25.70 -17.85 6.85
C TYR A 728 -27.17 -18.17 6.50
N GLY A 729 -27.61 -17.62 5.36
CA GLY A 729 -28.96 -17.90 4.87
C GLY A 729 -29.19 -19.38 4.55
N LEU A 730 -28.14 -20.03 4.04
CA LEU A 730 -28.12 -21.44 3.69
C LEU A 730 -28.39 -22.34 4.91
N ASN A 731 -27.60 -22.16 5.95
CA ASN A 731 -27.67 -22.99 7.18
C ASN A 731 -29.03 -22.85 7.88
N VAL A 732 -29.55 -21.61 7.97
CA VAL A 732 -30.86 -21.37 8.60
C VAL A 732 -32.02 -21.95 7.76
N ALA A 733 -32.00 -21.76 6.43
CA ALA A 733 -33.03 -22.27 5.54
C ALA A 733 -33.03 -23.79 5.49
N GLN A 734 -31.87 -24.43 5.48
CA GLN A 734 -31.74 -25.89 5.53
C GLN A 734 -32.30 -26.47 6.85
N ARG A 735 -31.95 -25.87 7.99
CA ARG A 735 -32.44 -26.32 9.30
C ARG A 735 -33.97 -26.20 9.42
N TYR A 736 -34.50 -25.04 9.00
CA TYR A 736 -35.98 -24.87 9.01
C TYR A 736 -36.70 -25.92 8.17
N ARG A 737 -36.13 -26.27 7.03
CA ARG A 737 -36.71 -27.32 6.20
C ARG A 737 -36.68 -28.70 6.88
N ASP A 738 -35.58 -29.03 7.55
CA ASP A 738 -35.42 -30.35 8.16
C ASP A 738 -36.29 -30.52 9.40
N ASP A 739 -36.47 -29.49 10.22
CA ASP A 739 -37.18 -29.51 11.49
C ASP A 739 -38.63 -28.94 11.41
N HIS A 740 -38.94 -28.17 10.37
CA HIS A 740 -40.20 -27.38 10.24
C HIS A 740 -40.50 -26.46 11.44
N ASP A 741 -39.52 -26.20 12.29
CA ASP A 741 -39.58 -25.36 13.48
C ASP A 741 -38.61 -24.18 13.39
N MET A 742 -39.16 -22.96 13.20
CA MET A 742 -38.37 -21.76 13.07
C MET A 742 -37.70 -21.38 14.40
N ILE A 743 -38.30 -21.64 15.53
CA ILE A 743 -37.72 -21.32 16.83
C ILE A 743 -36.48 -22.17 17.08
N ARG A 744 -36.51 -23.45 16.71
CA ARG A 744 -35.36 -24.33 16.76
C ARG A 744 -34.31 -23.97 15.71
N ALA A 745 -34.71 -23.63 14.49
CA ALA A 745 -33.81 -23.25 13.44
C ALA A 745 -32.98 -22.00 13.81
N VAL A 746 -33.63 -20.96 14.34
CA VAL A 746 -32.96 -19.73 14.82
C VAL A 746 -32.27 -20.00 16.17
N GLY A 747 -32.90 -20.77 17.06
CA GLY A 747 -32.41 -21.01 18.42
C GLY A 747 -31.08 -21.77 18.47
N ALA A 748 -30.97 -22.87 17.76
CA ALA A 748 -29.81 -23.76 17.81
C ALA A 748 -28.82 -23.44 16.66
N THR A 749 -29.30 -23.57 15.41
CA THR A 749 -28.41 -23.31 14.24
C THR A 749 -28.07 -21.83 14.10
N GLY A 750 -29.03 -20.94 14.37
CA GLY A 750 -28.79 -19.51 14.37
C GLY A 750 -27.77 -19.04 15.41
N ALA A 751 -27.75 -19.71 16.59
CA ALA A 751 -26.74 -19.42 17.61
C ALA A 751 -25.30 -19.81 17.15
N ALA A 752 -25.16 -20.96 16.50
CA ALA A 752 -23.87 -21.37 15.91
C ALA A 752 -23.45 -20.40 14.78
N VAL A 753 -24.37 -20.04 13.88
CA VAL A 753 -24.14 -19.07 12.80
C VAL A 753 -23.78 -17.68 13.36
N ALA A 754 -24.44 -17.25 14.46
CA ALA A 754 -24.09 -15.98 15.11
C ALA A 754 -22.68 -16.02 15.73
N LEU A 755 -22.26 -17.16 16.30
CA LEU A 755 -20.88 -17.32 16.78
C LEU A 755 -19.89 -17.33 15.61
N CYS A 756 -20.22 -18.00 14.51
CA CYS A 756 -19.40 -17.98 13.30
C CYS A 756 -19.20 -16.55 12.77
N SER A 757 -20.28 -15.79 12.64
CA SER A 757 -20.21 -14.39 12.23
C SER A 757 -19.44 -13.55 13.25
N TRP A 758 -19.62 -13.77 14.54
CA TRP A 758 -18.86 -13.07 15.59
C TRP A 758 -17.36 -13.34 15.52
N THR A 759 -16.93 -14.60 15.33
CA THR A 759 -15.50 -14.93 15.17
C THR A 759 -14.92 -14.29 13.91
N THR A 760 -15.70 -14.21 12.84
CA THR A 760 -15.34 -13.53 11.60
C THR A 760 -15.27 -12.01 11.80
N ILE A 761 -16.25 -11.40 12.49
CA ILE A 761 -16.24 -9.99 12.90
C ILE A 761 -15.00 -9.66 13.75
N VAL A 762 -14.62 -10.54 14.67
CA VAL A 762 -13.40 -10.39 15.47
C VAL A 762 -12.15 -10.43 14.58
N GLY A 763 -12.11 -11.35 13.61
CA GLY A 763 -11.04 -11.44 12.63
C GLY A 763 -10.84 -10.13 11.85
N TYR A 764 -11.93 -9.58 11.29
CA TYR A 764 -11.88 -8.28 10.60
C TYR A 764 -11.72 -7.10 11.56
N GLY A 765 -12.32 -7.17 12.74
CA GLY A 765 -12.27 -6.15 13.78
C GLY A 765 -10.87 -5.95 14.35
N SER A 766 -10.06 -7.00 14.38
CA SER A 766 -8.67 -6.91 14.79
C SER A 766 -7.86 -5.96 13.87
N LEU A 767 -8.25 -5.86 12.58
CA LEU A 767 -7.64 -4.93 11.63
C LEU A 767 -7.91 -3.45 11.96
N LEU A 768 -8.95 -3.15 12.77
CA LEU A 768 -9.20 -1.77 13.22
C LEU A 768 -8.09 -1.26 14.16
N ALA A 769 -7.35 -2.17 14.79
CA ALA A 769 -6.19 -1.85 15.61
C ALA A 769 -4.91 -1.60 14.78
N ALA A 770 -4.88 -1.96 13.50
CA ALA A 770 -3.71 -1.76 12.65
C ALA A 770 -3.37 -0.28 12.50
N SER A 771 -2.09 0.03 12.38
CA SER A 771 -1.59 1.39 12.11
C SER A 771 -1.98 1.88 10.71
N ASN A 772 -2.10 0.96 9.76
CA ASN A 772 -2.47 1.24 8.37
C ASN A 772 -3.97 1.52 8.23
N ARG A 773 -4.32 2.73 7.78
CA ARG A 773 -5.72 3.16 7.62
C ARG A 773 -6.47 2.41 6.52
N ALA A 774 -5.78 1.95 5.47
CA ALA A 774 -6.42 1.15 4.42
C ALA A 774 -6.90 -0.21 4.97
N LEU A 775 -6.11 -0.84 5.86
CA LEU A 775 -6.51 -2.07 6.57
C LEU A 775 -7.69 -1.82 7.51
N ARG A 776 -7.71 -0.70 8.22
CA ARG A 776 -8.87 -0.30 9.04
C ARG A 776 -10.13 -0.15 8.19
N GLY A 777 -10.01 0.52 7.03
CA GLY A 777 -11.12 0.68 6.08
C GLY A 777 -11.64 -0.65 5.56
N PHE A 778 -10.74 -1.59 5.25
CA PHE A 778 -11.10 -2.94 4.86
C PHE A 778 -11.82 -3.69 6.00
N GLY A 779 -11.27 -3.68 7.22
CA GLY A 779 -11.88 -4.29 8.40
C GLY A 779 -13.30 -3.75 8.65
N LEU A 780 -13.48 -2.43 8.57
CA LEU A 780 -14.79 -1.79 8.76
C LEU A 780 -15.81 -2.25 7.70
N MET A 781 -15.42 -2.25 6.42
CA MET A 781 -16.31 -2.69 5.34
C MET A 781 -16.70 -4.16 5.49
N ALA A 782 -15.74 -5.02 5.84
CA ALA A 782 -15.99 -6.44 6.07
C ALA A 782 -16.93 -6.67 7.28
N ILE A 783 -16.75 -5.94 8.38
CA ILE A 783 -17.66 -5.98 9.55
C ILE A 783 -19.08 -5.56 9.14
N LEU A 784 -19.22 -4.49 8.38
CA LEU A 784 -20.52 -4.05 7.87
C LEU A 784 -21.18 -5.14 7.03
N GLY A 785 -20.41 -5.82 6.17
CA GLY A 785 -20.89 -6.96 5.39
C GLY A 785 -21.39 -8.11 6.26
N GLU A 786 -20.57 -8.49 7.25
CA GLU A 786 -20.90 -9.56 8.21
C GLU A 786 -22.18 -9.29 9.00
N VAL A 787 -22.27 -8.10 9.62
CA VAL A 787 -23.44 -7.70 10.42
C VAL A 787 -24.69 -7.61 9.55
N SER A 788 -24.58 -7.10 8.33
CA SER A 788 -25.67 -6.98 7.38
C SER A 788 -26.19 -8.35 6.94
N CYS A 789 -25.30 -9.24 6.53
CA CYS A 789 -25.66 -10.59 6.08
C CYS A 789 -26.21 -11.45 7.23
N LEU A 790 -25.59 -11.37 8.42
CA LEU A 790 -26.09 -12.05 9.62
C LEU A 790 -27.51 -11.57 9.98
N SER A 791 -27.72 -10.25 10.00
CA SER A 791 -29.03 -9.67 10.31
C SER A 791 -30.09 -10.07 9.28
N ALA A 792 -29.75 -10.08 8.00
CA ALA A 792 -30.63 -10.55 6.95
C ALA A 792 -30.98 -12.03 7.12
N ALA A 793 -30.01 -12.89 7.49
CA ALA A 793 -30.19 -14.33 7.66
C ALA A 793 -30.97 -14.71 8.93
N LEU A 794 -30.69 -14.04 10.06
CA LEU A 794 -31.31 -14.39 11.35
C LEU A 794 -32.61 -13.64 11.64
N LEU A 795 -32.82 -12.45 11.06
CA LEU A 795 -34.00 -11.64 11.34
C LEU A 795 -34.94 -11.54 10.14
N ALA A 796 -34.45 -11.06 8.99
CA ALA A 796 -35.30 -10.78 7.84
C ALA A 796 -35.85 -12.05 7.21
N LEU A 797 -34.99 -13.03 6.90
CA LEU A 797 -35.41 -14.30 6.27
C LEU A 797 -36.43 -15.08 7.09
N PRO A 798 -36.21 -15.39 8.39
CA PRO A 798 -37.17 -16.08 9.22
C PRO A 798 -38.51 -15.35 9.34
N ALA A 799 -38.47 -14.03 9.52
CA ALA A 799 -39.69 -13.23 9.64
C ALA A 799 -40.53 -13.26 8.36
N VAL A 800 -39.89 -13.14 7.18
CA VAL A 800 -40.60 -13.18 5.88
C VAL A 800 -41.19 -14.58 5.63
N ILE A 801 -40.46 -15.65 5.95
CA ILE A 801 -40.98 -17.03 5.82
C ILE A 801 -42.24 -17.23 6.71
N LEU A 802 -42.17 -16.85 7.98
CA LEU A 802 -43.30 -16.98 8.93
C LEU A 802 -44.49 -16.09 8.52
N TRP A 803 -44.24 -14.87 8.08
CA TRP A 803 -45.30 -13.99 7.60
C TRP A 803 -46.05 -14.57 6.38
N ARG A 804 -45.30 -15.08 5.39
CA ARG A 804 -45.85 -15.72 4.19
C ARG A 804 -46.64 -16.99 4.55
N SER A 805 -46.13 -17.84 5.46
CA SER A 805 -46.83 -19.06 5.87
C SER A 805 -48.18 -18.76 6.57
N ARG A 806 -48.19 -17.79 7.50
CA ARG A 806 -49.41 -17.34 8.18
C ARG A 806 -50.44 -16.72 7.22
N ARG A 807 -49.99 -15.93 6.22
CA ARG A 807 -50.91 -15.41 5.18
C ARG A 807 -51.53 -16.52 4.36
N ARG A 808 -50.78 -17.57 4.00
CA ARG A 808 -51.29 -18.71 3.24
C ARG A 808 -52.32 -19.53 4.06
N GLN A 809 -52.07 -19.74 5.34
CA GLN A 809 -53.01 -20.41 6.22
C GLN A 809 -54.33 -19.64 6.37
N HIS A 810 -54.26 -18.30 6.56
CA HIS A 810 -55.46 -17.47 6.59
C HIS A 810 -56.24 -17.49 5.28
N ALA A 811 -55.54 -17.42 4.12
CA ALA A 811 -56.17 -17.46 2.82
C ALA A 811 -56.82 -18.83 2.50
N GLN A 812 -56.31 -19.93 3.10
CA GLN A 812 -56.88 -21.25 2.97
C GLN A 812 -58.12 -21.43 3.90
N SER A 813 -58.06 -20.91 5.13
CA SER A 813 -59.22 -20.96 6.06
C SER A 813 -60.40 -20.11 5.56
N THR A 814 -60.15 -18.98 4.90
CA THR A 814 -61.20 -18.14 4.27
C THR A 814 -61.78 -18.73 2.98
N LYS A 815 -61.16 -19.74 2.37
CA LYS A 815 -61.71 -20.46 1.21
C LYS A 815 -62.51 -21.72 1.62
N THR A 816 -62.35 -22.15 2.84
CA THR A 816 -63.04 -23.32 3.41
C THR A 816 -64.26 -22.96 4.28
N THR A 817 -64.41 -21.70 4.60
CA THR A 817 -65.61 -21.07 5.14
C THR A 817 -66.44 -20.42 4.01
#